data_dbe9bf6ee0eff39956acdb68fa806edf
#
_entry.id   dbe9bf6ee0eff39956acdb68fa806edf
#
_cell.length_a   1.000
_cell.length_b   1.000
_cell.length_c   1.000
_cell.angle_alpha   90.00
_cell.angle_beta   90.00
_cell.angle_gamma   90.00
#
_symmetry.space_group_name_H-M   'P 1'
#
loop_
_entity.id
_entity.type
_entity.pdbx_description
1 polymer ?
#
loop_
_entity_poly.entity_id
_entity_poly.type
_entity_poly.pdbx_seq_one_letter_code
_entity_poly.pdbx_strand_id
1 'polypeptide(L)'
;MGQDSIVIKGAREHNLKNVDIAIPRDKLVVITGLSGSGKSSLAFDTMYAEGQRRYVESLSSYARMFLGQMSKPDLDSIDGLSPAVSIDQKTTSRNPRSTVGTTTEIYDYLRLLYARVGIPHCPECGRVIKKQTTDQVADDILALDPGAKAIIMAPVVAGRKGEFTKLFADLAHEGFSRVRIDGEIVKLDGQPRTLNKKIKHFVDVVVDRVQLKESATGRIAEAVELATKLAEGRVLVQVLGPDGKPQGEAGGASSGAKGGLGEGEHLFSLALACPEHGHSMDELQPRDFSFNAPYGACPDCSGIGSREEVDASLVVPDPSLTLSEGAIAPFKSGNYYPQVLKAVALHMGCDENTPWEDMPKKVQKALLEGLGEEKVRVDYTTVDGRNTYWFIEWEGALAAVMRKYQEAQSDTQREKLQSYFAVVPCPTCGGKRLKPEILAVTVGGKSIHEVCEMSALDCYRFFSDLRFEGQQGAIANPIAKEIVARLKFLVDVGLDYLTLERATATLSGGEAQRIRLATQIGAGLIGVLYILDEPSIGLHQRDNERLIGTLEHLRDLGNTVIVVEHDEDTIRAADYVVDMGPGAGERGGMVVAAGTPEEVAATEGSLTADYLSGRRAIAVPQQRRKPKRGCLKLTGACENNLNNVTLSIPFGTFTVITGVSGSGKSSLITDTLAPALANRVNHAHRRTGAYRKITGVENIDKVINIDQSPIGRTPRSNPATYIGLWDDIRALFASTQESKAYGYGPGRFSFNVSGGRCEACKGDGQIKIEMHFLPDIYVPCEVCEGKRYNRETLQVTYRGKNISEVLDMTVEEALLFFENIPGIKRKLQTLFDVGLGYIRLGQPATTLSGGEAQRVKLASELHRRQTGKTFYILDEPTTGLHFEDVRQLLVVLQRLVDAGNTVLVIEHNLDVIKSADHIVDLGPEGGLRGGTVVAEGTPEHVATVKESYTGRFLARML
;
A
#
# COMPACT_ATOMS: atom_id res chain seq x y z
N MET A 1 -8.37 9.60 45.60
CA MET A 1 -7.21 8.71 45.44
C MET A 1 -7.52 7.89 44.23
N GLY A 2 -6.76 8.01 43.15
CA GLY A 2 -6.94 7.19 41.96
C GLY A 2 -6.63 5.73 42.30
N GLN A 3 -7.33 4.80 41.68
CA GLN A 3 -6.98 3.37 41.80
C GLN A 3 -5.60 3.15 41.15
N ASP A 4 -4.66 2.55 41.87
CA ASP A 4 -3.29 2.34 41.40
C ASP A 4 -3.17 1.11 40.45
N SER A 5 -4.28 0.42 40.22
CA SER A 5 -4.36 -0.78 39.39
C SER A 5 -5.68 -0.92 38.64
N ILE A 6 -5.62 -1.59 37.50
CA ILE A 6 -6.78 -2.10 36.76
C ILE A 6 -7.07 -3.50 37.33
N VAL A 7 -8.27 -3.67 37.94
CA VAL A 7 -8.67 -4.95 38.57
C VAL A 7 -9.73 -5.60 37.69
N ILE A 8 -9.40 -6.76 37.15
CA ILE A 8 -10.29 -7.59 36.33
C ILE A 8 -10.75 -8.77 37.18
N LYS A 9 -12.04 -9.08 37.16
CA LYS A 9 -12.63 -10.24 37.82
C LYS A 9 -13.50 -11.03 36.88
N GLY A 10 -13.28 -12.33 36.85
CA GLY A 10 -14.13 -13.27 36.15
C GLY A 10 -14.14 -13.13 34.67
N ALA A 11 -13.00 -12.81 33.99
CA ALA A 11 -12.96 -12.72 32.55
C ALA A 11 -13.05 -14.10 31.89
N ARG A 12 -14.05 -14.27 30.99
CA ARG A 12 -14.40 -15.54 30.33
C ARG A 12 -14.53 -15.43 28.83
N GLU A 13 -14.02 -14.34 28.22
CA GLU A 13 -14.12 -14.14 26.79
C GLU A 13 -13.28 -15.20 26.03
N HIS A 14 -13.86 -15.79 25.00
CA HIS A 14 -13.27 -16.86 24.19
C HIS A 14 -12.76 -18.07 25.02
N ASN A 15 -11.43 -18.21 25.13
CA ASN A 15 -10.81 -19.32 25.86
C ASN A 15 -10.38 -18.97 27.30
N LEU A 16 -10.67 -17.74 27.77
CA LEU A 16 -10.34 -17.33 29.14
C LEU A 16 -11.12 -18.13 30.18
N LYS A 17 -10.43 -18.59 31.22
CA LYS A 17 -10.97 -19.44 32.27
C LYS A 17 -11.20 -18.68 33.58
N ASN A 18 -12.17 -17.78 33.59
CA ASN A 18 -12.53 -17.01 34.78
C ASN A 18 -11.31 -16.29 35.39
N VAL A 19 -10.64 -15.48 34.55
CA VAL A 19 -9.38 -14.85 34.94
C VAL A 19 -9.62 -13.69 35.91
N ASP A 20 -8.94 -13.73 37.07
CA ASP A 20 -8.84 -12.64 38.03
C ASP A 20 -7.40 -12.10 38.03
N ILE A 21 -7.22 -10.80 37.77
CA ILE A 21 -5.90 -10.18 37.75
C ILE A 21 -5.97 -8.67 38.09
N ALA A 22 -4.92 -8.19 38.76
CA ALA A 22 -4.68 -6.77 38.99
C ALA A 22 -3.44 -6.33 38.22
N ILE A 23 -3.60 -5.38 37.31
CA ILE A 23 -2.56 -4.84 36.44
C ILE A 23 -2.23 -3.42 36.92
N PRO A 24 -0.96 -3.08 37.22
CA PRO A 24 -0.58 -1.75 37.70
C PRO A 24 -0.82 -0.69 36.58
N ARG A 25 -1.25 0.51 36.99
CA ARG A 25 -1.42 1.67 36.11
C ARG A 25 -0.11 2.46 35.99
N ASP A 26 -0.06 3.27 34.94
CA ASP A 26 1.09 4.16 34.62
C ASP A 26 2.40 3.37 34.52
N LYS A 27 2.29 2.18 33.94
CA LYS A 27 3.37 1.21 33.74
C LYS A 27 3.36 0.66 32.31
N LEU A 28 4.54 0.20 31.87
CA LEU A 28 4.69 -0.64 30.69
C LEU A 28 4.43 -2.10 31.10
N VAL A 29 3.33 -2.64 30.63
CA VAL A 29 2.88 -4.01 30.93
C VAL A 29 2.95 -4.86 29.68
N VAL A 30 3.63 -6.00 29.74
CA VAL A 30 3.69 -6.96 28.65
C VAL A 30 2.82 -8.18 28.96
N ILE A 31 1.90 -8.50 28.05
CA ILE A 31 1.12 -9.75 28.09
C ILE A 31 1.76 -10.72 27.11
N THR A 32 2.29 -11.83 27.61
CA THR A 32 3.01 -12.84 26.81
C THR A 32 2.44 -14.24 27.01
N GLY A 33 3.01 -15.25 26.35
CA GLY A 33 2.60 -16.66 26.41
C GLY A 33 2.45 -17.30 25.02
N LEU A 34 2.15 -18.59 24.95
CA LEU A 34 2.00 -19.34 23.70
C LEU A 34 0.98 -18.73 22.72
N SER A 35 1.16 -18.98 21.42
CA SER A 35 0.12 -18.64 20.44
C SER A 35 -1.20 -19.34 20.79
N GLY A 36 -2.32 -18.57 20.79
CA GLY A 36 -3.63 -19.11 21.19
C GLY A 36 -3.82 -19.31 22.71
N SER A 37 -2.96 -18.77 23.58
CA SER A 37 -3.12 -18.86 25.05
C SER A 37 -4.15 -17.92 25.67
N GLY A 38 -4.74 -16.99 24.89
CA GLY A 38 -5.75 -16.03 25.34
C GLY A 38 -5.25 -14.60 25.58
N LYS A 39 -4.03 -14.27 25.17
CA LYS A 39 -3.44 -12.92 25.29
C LYS A 39 -4.31 -11.82 24.69
N SER A 40 -4.65 -11.99 23.42
CA SER A 40 -5.48 -11.01 22.70
C SER A 40 -6.91 -10.97 23.27
N SER A 41 -7.45 -12.12 23.74
CA SER A 41 -8.76 -12.15 24.40
C SER A 41 -8.77 -11.33 25.69
N LEU A 42 -7.68 -11.33 26.47
CA LEU A 42 -7.56 -10.51 27.68
C LEU A 42 -7.35 -9.03 27.32
N ALA A 43 -6.39 -8.72 26.41
CA ALA A 43 -6.01 -7.35 26.09
C ALA A 43 -7.06 -6.62 25.26
N PHE A 44 -7.52 -7.22 24.15
CA PHE A 44 -8.39 -6.57 23.17
C PHE A 44 -9.86 -6.88 23.41
N ASP A 45 -10.23 -8.17 23.49
CA ASP A 45 -11.64 -8.56 23.55
C ASP A 45 -12.25 -8.31 24.94
N THR A 46 -11.42 -8.17 26.00
CA THR A 46 -11.85 -7.86 27.36
C THR A 46 -11.55 -6.40 27.74
N MET A 47 -10.28 -6.02 27.88
CA MET A 47 -9.90 -4.70 28.42
C MET A 47 -10.21 -3.55 27.46
N TYR A 48 -9.78 -3.65 26.20
CA TYR A 48 -10.06 -2.61 25.22
C TYR A 48 -11.55 -2.51 24.91
N ALA A 49 -12.21 -3.63 24.68
CA ALA A 49 -13.63 -3.66 24.36
C ALA A 49 -14.49 -3.01 25.45
N GLU A 50 -14.22 -3.31 26.73
CA GLU A 50 -14.93 -2.70 27.86
C GLU A 50 -14.56 -1.21 28.03
N GLY A 51 -13.30 -0.83 27.85
CA GLY A 51 -12.85 0.56 27.90
C GLY A 51 -13.53 1.40 26.83
N GLN A 52 -13.58 0.91 25.61
CA GLN A 52 -14.25 1.57 24.48
C GLN A 52 -15.77 1.60 24.68
N ARG A 53 -16.40 0.51 25.17
CA ARG A 53 -17.82 0.46 25.47
C ARG A 53 -18.21 1.56 26.46
N ARG A 54 -17.48 1.69 27.57
CA ARG A 54 -17.71 2.73 28.59
C ARG A 54 -17.53 4.14 28.03
N TYR A 55 -16.52 4.33 27.18
CA TYR A 55 -16.31 5.61 26.50
C TYR A 55 -17.49 5.97 25.60
N VAL A 56 -17.93 5.03 24.74
CA VAL A 56 -19.08 5.22 23.84
C VAL A 56 -20.36 5.48 24.63
N GLU A 57 -20.59 4.78 25.75
CA GLU A 57 -21.74 5.00 26.63
C GLU A 57 -21.75 6.39 27.28
N SER A 58 -20.59 6.99 27.49
CA SER A 58 -20.47 8.36 28.02
C SER A 58 -20.85 9.44 27.01
N LEU A 59 -20.91 9.10 25.72
CA LEU A 59 -21.26 10.03 24.66
C LEU A 59 -22.76 10.31 24.57
N SER A 60 -23.13 11.38 23.85
CA SER A 60 -24.54 11.71 23.60
C SER A 60 -25.29 10.57 22.88
N SER A 61 -26.61 10.50 23.07
CA SER A 61 -27.46 9.49 22.39
C SER A 61 -27.34 9.54 20.86
N TYR A 62 -27.13 10.73 20.30
CA TYR A 62 -26.91 10.93 18.87
C TYR A 62 -25.59 10.31 18.40
N ALA A 63 -24.48 10.54 19.10
CA ALA A 63 -23.20 9.95 18.78
C ALA A 63 -23.22 8.41 18.90
N ARG A 64 -23.90 7.86 19.92
CA ARG A 64 -24.07 6.41 20.09
C ARG A 64 -24.83 5.74 18.94
N MET A 65 -25.80 6.44 18.34
CA MET A 65 -26.55 5.93 17.18
C MET A 65 -25.65 5.70 15.95
N PHE A 66 -24.59 6.50 15.78
CA PHE A 66 -23.63 6.35 14.69
C PHE A 66 -22.53 5.33 14.99
N LEU A 67 -22.12 5.19 16.25
CA LEU A 67 -21.02 4.30 16.64
C LEU A 67 -21.48 2.85 16.90
N GLY A 68 -22.79 2.61 16.95
CA GLY A 68 -23.37 1.30 17.24
C GLY A 68 -23.32 0.93 18.72
N GLN A 69 -24.10 -0.09 19.12
CA GLN A 69 -24.00 -0.70 20.43
C GLN A 69 -22.90 -1.75 20.44
N MET A 70 -21.92 -1.58 21.32
CA MET A 70 -20.90 -2.60 21.54
C MET A 70 -21.43 -3.64 22.55
N SER A 71 -21.21 -4.92 22.25
CA SER A 71 -21.52 -6.00 23.20
C SER A 71 -20.64 -5.88 24.45
N LYS A 72 -21.22 -6.13 25.58
CA LYS A 72 -20.45 -6.20 26.85
C LYS A 72 -19.60 -7.48 26.82
N PRO A 73 -18.28 -7.40 27.08
CA PRO A 73 -17.46 -8.59 27.24
C PRO A 73 -17.96 -9.49 28.37
N ASP A 74 -17.71 -10.80 28.28
CA ASP A 74 -18.06 -11.76 29.32
C ASP A 74 -17.05 -11.67 30.48
N LEU A 75 -17.41 -10.86 31.46
CA LEU A 75 -16.67 -10.65 32.71
C LEU A 75 -17.60 -10.24 33.84
N ASP A 76 -17.16 -10.47 35.09
CA ASP A 76 -17.93 -10.05 36.27
C ASP A 76 -17.77 -8.55 36.50
N SER A 77 -16.54 -8.07 36.64
CA SER A 77 -16.24 -6.63 36.77
C SER A 77 -14.83 -6.28 36.27
N ILE A 78 -14.67 -5.02 35.90
CA ILE A 78 -13.37 -4.41 35.65
C ILE A 78 -13.36 -2.98 36.21
N ASP A 79 -12.43 -2.67 37.07
CA ASP A 79 -12.28 -1.39 37.74
C ASP A 79 -10.95 -0.74 37.38
N GLY A 80 -10.86 0.59 37.49
CA GLY A 80 -9.63 1.34 37.23
C GLY A 80 -9.29 1.57 35.75
N LEU A 81 -10.18 1.24 34.80
CA LEU A 81 -9.93 1.51 33.36
C LEU A 81 -9.91 3.00 33.06
N SER A 82 -8.88 3.41 32.33
CA SER A 82 -8.81 4.69 31.60
C SER A 82 -9.43 4.59 30.21
N PRO A 83 -9.70 5.73 29.53
CA PRO A 83 -10.03 5.70 28.11
C PRO A 83 -9.00 4.90 27.33
N ALA A 84 -9.45 3.92 26.54
CA ALA A 84 -8.56 2.97 25.88
C ALA A 84 -8.38 3.30 24.40
N VAL A 85 -7.14 3.21 23.92
CA VAL A 85 -6.74 3.34 22.51
C VAL A 85 -6.06 2.04 22.07
N SER A 86 -6.59 1.41 21.02
CA SER A 86 -6.00 0.22 20.42
C SER A 86 -5.14 0.56 19.21
N ILE A 87 -3.97 -0.07 19.12
CA ILE A 87 -3.08 0.00 17.98
C ILE A 87 -2.84 -1.43 17.48
N ASP A 88 -3.78 -1.90 16.67
CA ASP A 88 -3.76 -3.25 16.09
C ASP A 88 -3.05 -3.33 14.74
N GLN A 89 -2.74 -4.54 14.28
CA GLN A 89 -2.03 -4.81 13.03
C GLN A 89 -2.96 -4.85 11.80
N LYS A 90 -4.27 -5.06 11.99
CA LYS A 90 -5.18 -5.56 10.93
C LYS A 90 -5.65 -4.58 9.86
N THR A 91 -5.37 -3.28 9.94
CA THR A 91 -5.99 -2.31 9.03
C THR A 91 -4.98 -1.45 8.28
N THR A 92 -4.44 -1.96 7.18
CA THR A 92 -3.89 -1.09 6.14
C THR A 92 -5.04 -0.56 5.29
N SER A 93 -5.16 0.78 5.21
CA SER A 93 -6.12 1.41 4.30
C SER A 93 -5.81 1.02 2.86
N ARG A 94 -6.78 0.44 2.16
CA ARG A 94 -6.66 0.13 0.73
C ARG A 94 -6.96 1.34 -0.17
N ASN A 95 -7.18 2.50 0.42
CA ASN A 95 -7.45 3.71 -0.34
C ASN A 95 -6.16 4.17 -1.04
N PRO A 96 -6.12 4.24 -2.39
CA PRO A 96 -4.92 4.62 -3.13
C PRO A 96 -4.53 6.10 -2.91
N ARG A 97 -5.43 6.91 -2.32
CA ARG A 97 -5.15 8.31 -1.98
C ARG A 97 -4.54 8.50 -0.60
N SER A 98 -4.54 7.46 0.25
CA SER A 98 -3.89 7.56 1.56
C SER A 98 -2.38 7.39 1.43
N THR A 99 -1.63 8.33 2.00
CA THR A 99 -0.16 8.32 2.03
C THR A 99 0.33 8.44 3.48
N VAL A 100 1.61 8.17 3.72
CA VAL A 100 2.24 8.39 5.02
C VAL A 100 1.98 9.83 5.49
N GLY A 101 2.22 10.83 4.62
CA GLY A 101 2.01 12.25 4.94
C GLY A 101 0.57 12.59 5.34
N THR A 102 -0.44 11.99 4.68
CA THR A 102 -1.86 12.24 5.03
C THR A 102 -2.28 11.51 6.30
N THR A 103 -1.77 10.31 6.54
CA THR A 103 -2.10 9.53 7.73
C THR A 103 -1.49 10.11 9.00
N THR A 104 -0.33 10.75 8.89
CA THR A 104 0.37 11.43 9.99
C THR A 104 -0.04 12.89 10.15
N GLU A 105 -0.99 13.38 9.34
CA GLU A 105 -1.42 14.79 9.27
C GLU A 105 -0.31 15.79 8.85
N ILE A 106 0.91 15.32 8.60
CA ILE A 106 2.03 16.18 8.18
C ILE A 106 1.68 16.91 6.88
N TYR A 107 1.00 16.21 5.95
CA TYR A 107 0.58 16.80 4.68
C TYR A 107 -0.40 17.96 4.84
N ASP A 108 -1.24 17.97 5.87
CA ASP A 108 -2.17 19.06 6.15
C ASP A 108 -1.44 20.32 6.60
N TYR A 109 -0.40 20.17 7.42
CA TYR A 109 0.48 21.27 7.80
C TYR A 109 1.33 21.76 6.62
N LEU A 110 1.81 20.86 5.76
CA LEU A 110 2.52 21.24 4.53
C LEU A 110 1.63 22.08 3.62
N ARG A 111 0.39 21.65 3.36
CA ARG A 111 -0.57 22.42 2.56
C ARG A 111 -0.80 23.83 3.11
N LEU A 112 -0.92 23.94 4.44
CA LEU A 112 -1.08 25.22 5.11
C LEU A 112 0.18 26.09 4.95
N LEU A 113 1.37 25.54 5.14
CA LEU A 113 2.64 26.23 5.00
C LEU A 113 2.82 26.76 3.58
N TYR A 114 2.65 25.89 2.56
CA TYR A 114 2.82 26.27 1.15
C TYR A 114 1.80 27.30 0.70
N ALA A 115 0.57 27.27 1.19
CA ALA A 115 -0.45 28.25 0.88
C ALA A 115 -0.14 29.63 1.51
N ARG A 116 0.56 29.69 2.65
CA ARG A 116 0.78 30.94 3.39
C ARG A 116 2.11 31.62 3.09
N VAL A 117 3.17 30.82 2.87
CA VAL A 117 4.53 31.36 2.66
C VAL A 117 5.20 30.84 1.39
N GLY A 118 4.49 30.02 0.61
CA GLY A 118 5.00 29.48 -0.65
C GLY A 118 5.25 30.56 -1.70
N ILE A 119 6.36 30.44 -2.42
CA ILE A 119 6.77 31.32 -3.50
C ILE A 119 6.36 30.66 -4.82
N PRO A 120 5.38 31.22 -5.56
CA PRO A 120 4.97 30.67 -6.84
C PRO A 120 5.97 30.97 -7.94
N HIS A 121 6.20 30.00 -8.81
CA HIS A 121 7.05 30.11 -9.98
C HIS A 121 6.25 29.76 -11.25
N CYS A 122 6.69 30.24 -12.37
CA CYS A 122 6.16 29.84 -13.66
C CYS A 122 6.57 28.39 -13.94
N PRO A 123 5.63 27.46 -14.27
CA PRO A 123 5.96 26.07 -14.53
C PRO A 123 6.83 25.86 -15.78
N GLU A 124 6.88 26.82 -16.72
CA GLU A 124 7.67 26.72 -17.95
C GLU A 124 9.05 27.38 -17.82
N CYS A 125 9.14 28.62 -17.33
CA CYS A 125 10.43 29.36 -17.27
C CYS A 125 11.07 29.38 -15.89
N GLY A 126 10.39 28.90 -14.82
CA GLY A 126 10.90 28.88 -13.44
C GLY A 126 10.99 30.25 -12.78
N ARG A 127 10.60 31.36 -13.45
CA ARG A 127 10.63 32.72 -12.88
C ARG A 127 9.64 32.83 -11.73
N VAL A 128 10.04 33.56 -10.66
CA VAL A 128 9.16 33.85 -9.53
C VAL A 128 7.99 34.73 -10.02
N ILE A 129 6.78 34.32 -9.69
CA ILE A 129 5.56 35.06 -9.97
C ILE A 129 5.24 35.88 -8.72
N LYS A 130 5.27 37.24 -8.84
CA LYS A 130 4.93 38.18 -7.76
C LYS A 130 3.65 38.90 -8.08
N LYS A 131 2.87 39.22 -7.05
CA LYS A 131 1.75 40.14 -7.17
C LYS A 131 2.32 41.53 -7.38
N GLN A 132 1.95 42.21 -8.47
CA GLN A 132 2.35 43.57 -8.75
C GLN A 132 1.34 44.54 -8.15
N THR A 133 1.81 45.72 -7.70
CA THR A 133 0.93 46.82 -7.36
C THR A 133 0.65 47.66 -8.63
N THR A 134 -0.40 48.46 -8.60
CA THR A 134 -0.76 49.37 -9.70
C THR A 134 0.39 50.30 -10.08
N ASP A 135 1.12 50.78 -9.07
CA ASP A 135 2.28 51.66 -9.27
C ASP A 135 3.44 50.93 -9.92
N GLN A 136 3.74 49.68 -9.47
CA GLN A 136 4.77 48.85 -10.10
C GLN A 136 4.46 48.51 -11.57
N VAL A 137 3.19 48.23 -11.87
CA VAL A 137 2.74 47.99 -13.26
C VAL A 137 2.90 49.28 -14.08
N ALA A 138 2.59 50.46 -13.51
CA ALA A 138 2.77 51.74 -14.20
C ALA A 138 4.25 52.03 -14.48
N ASP A 139 5.16 51.76 -13.52
CA ASP A 139 6.61 51.89 -13.70
C ASP A 139 7.16 50.93 -14.75
N ASP A 140 6.71 49.66 -14.72
CA ASP A 140 7.11 48.66 -15.74
C ASP A 140 6.64 49.05 -17.14
N ILE A 141 5.42 49.61 -17.29
CA ILE A 141 4.91 50.16 -18.56
C ILE A 141 5.78 51.28 -19.07
N LEU A 142 6.19 52.21 -18.18
CA LEU A 142 7.08 53.31 -18.51
C LEU A 142 8.46 52.86 -19.02
N ALA A 143 8.92 51.73 -18.47
CA ALA A 143 10.23 51.16 -18.80
C ALA A 143 10.24 50.38 -20.14
N LEU A 144 9.08 50.08 -20.76
CA LEU A 144 9.01 49.28 -21.99
C LEU A 144 9.76 49.96 -23.16
N ASP A 145 9.41 51.18 -23.52
CA ASP A 145 10.06 51.95 -24.60
C ASP A 145 9.87 53.44 -24.31
N PRO A 146 10.83 54.09 -23.63
CA PRO A 146 10.72 55.48 -23.24
C PRO A 146 10.53 56.42 -24.44
N GLY A 147 9.40 57.17 -24.44
CA GLY A 147 9.04 58.10 -25.50
C GLY A 147 8.12 57.51 -26.59
N ALA A 148 7.93 56.23 -26.68
CA ALA A 148 6.99 55.59 -27.61
C ALA A 148 5.54 55.89 -27.25
N LYS A 149 4.63 55.69 -28.20
CA LYS A 149 3.18 55.69 -27.93
C LYS A 149 2.72 54.33 -27.53
N ALA A 150 1.84 54.24 -26.56
CA ALA A 150 1.25 52.97 -26.11
C ALA A 150 -0.26 53.04 -26.04
N ILE A 151 -0.93 51.96 -26.27
CA ILE A 151 -2.37 51.78 -26.03
C ILE A 151 -2.51 50.88 -24.80
N ILE A 152 -3.19 51.39 -23.77
CA ILE A 152 -3.53 50.64 -22.57
C ILE A 152 -4.94 50.10 -22.74
N MET A 153 -5.10 48.78 -22.60
CA MET A 153 -6.33 48.03 -22.86
C MET A 153 -6.69 47.10 -21.70
N ALA A 154 -7.98 46.86 -21.52
CA ALA A 154 -8.50 45.88 -20.58
C ALA A 154 -9.00 44.64 -21.33
N PRO A 155 -8.38 43.48 -21.20
CA PRO A 155 -8.80 42.24 -21.87
C PRO A 155 -10.02 41.59 -21.16
N VAL A 156 -11.24 42.00 -21.55
CA VAL A 156 -12.51 41.58 -20.91
C VAL A 156 -13.03 40.22 -21.42
N VAL A 157 -12.68 39.86 -22.66
CA VAL A 157 -13.01 38.55 -23.21
C VAL A 157 -11.75 37.90 -23.79
N ALA A 158 -11.36 36.75 -23.29
CA ALA A 158 -10.22 35.99 -23.79
C ALA A 158 -10.67 34.62 -24.28
N GLY A 159 -10.72 34.42 -25.60
CA GLY A 159 -10.99 33.14 -26.22
C GLY A 159 -12.35 32.50 -25.93
N ARG A 160 -13.39 33.30 -25.66
CA ARG A 160 -14.73 32.82 -25.31
C ARG A 160 -15.68 32.90 -26.48
N LYS A 161 -16.57 31.90 -26.62
CA LYS A 161 -17.65 31.93 -27.60
C LYS A 161 -18.83 32.72 -27.07
N GLY A 162 -19.47 33.53 -27.88
CA GLY A 162 -20.65 34.30 -27.47
C GLY A 162 -20.95 35.44 -28.41
N GLU A 163 -22.13 36.02 -28.31
CA GLU A 163 -22.59 37.16 -29.11
C GLU A 163 -22.14 38.50 -28.50
N PHE A 164 -21.89 38.56 -27.21
CA PHE A 164 -21.40 39.71 -26.45
C PHE A 164 -22.15 41.04 -26.62
N THR A 165 -23.40 40.99 -27.12
CA THR A 165 -24.23 42.18 -27.42
C THR A 165 -24.45 43.04 -26.17
N LYS A 166 -24.76 42.40 -25.02
CA LYS A 166 -24.94 43.11 -23.77
C LYS A 166 -23.65 43.79 -23.29
N LEU A 167 -22.49 43.07 -23.37
CA LEU A 167 -21.18 43.62 -23.01
C LEU A 167 -20.88 44.92 -23.77
N PHE A 168 -21.12 44.97 -25.10
CA PHE A 168 -20.86 46.18 -25.88
C PHE A 168 -21.81 47.29 -25.52
N ALA A 169 -23.07 47.00 -25.17
CA ALA A 169 -24.03 48.01 -24.70
C ALA A 169 -23.63 48.56 -23.35
N ASP A 170 -23.22 47.73 -22.40
CA ASP A 170 -22.76 48.15 -21.08
C ASP A 170 -21.50 49.03 -21.17
N LEU A 171 -20.50 48.62 -21.97
CA LEU A 171 -19.27 49.40 -22.20
C LEU A 171 -19.56 50.75 -22.87
N ALA A 172 -20.46 50.82 -23.84
CA ALA A 172 -20.86 52.10 -24.46
C ALA A 172 -21.56 53.02 -23.45
N HIS A 173 -22.40 52.46 -22.55
CA HIS A 173 -23.07 53.19 -21.49
C HIS A 173 -22.09 53.75 -20.44
N GLU A 174 -21.03 52.97 -20.13
CA GLU A 174 -19.96 53.42 -19.25
C GLU A 174 -19.01 54.45 -19.88
N GLY A 175 -19.18 54.81 -21.14
CA GLY A 175 -18.47 55.87 -21.83
C GLY A 175 -17.24 55.45 -22.60
N PHE A 176 -16.99 54.17 -22.77
CA PHE A 176 -15.89 53.70 -23.58
C PHE A 176 -16.17 53.88 -25.06
N SER A 177 -15.25 54.54 -25.77
CA SER A 177 -15.42 54.91 -27.18
C SER A 177 -14.87 53.90 -28.17
N ARG A 178 -14.00 53.00 -27.73
CA ARG A 178 -13.29 52.03 -28.61
C ARG A 178 -13.08 50.73 -27.90
N VAL A 179 -13.21 49.61 -28.66
CA VAL A 179 -12.81 48.27 -28.28
C VAL A 179 -11.96 47.65 -29.39
N ARG A 180 -11.09 46.73 -29.02
CA ARG A 180 -10.39 45.89 -29.97
C ARG A 180 -11.09 44.55 -29.99
N ILE A 181 -11.50 44.07 -31.17
CA ILE A 181 -12.21 42.80 -31.37
C ILE A 181 -11.34 41.97 -32.32
N ASP A 182 -10.89 40.82 -31.88
CA ASP A 182 -10.08 39.87 -32.65
C ASP A 182 -8.87 40.55 -33.37
N GLY A 183 -8.24 41.55 -32.71
CA GLY A 183 -7.09 42.32 -33.18
C GLY A 183 -7.41 43.64 -33.83
N GLU A 184 -8.66 43.92 -34.21
CA GLU A 184 -9.06 45.17 -34.87
C GLU A 184 -9.70 46.16 -33.91
N ILE A 185 -9.21 47.43 -33.91
CA ILE A 185 -9.78 48.52 -33.06
C ILE A 185 -11.00 49.10 -33.75
N VAL A 186 -12.15 49.00 -33.11
CA VAL A 186 -13.46 49.41 -33.58
C VAL A 186 -14.05 50.45 -32.66
N LYS A 187 -14.77 51.45 -33.18
CA LYS A 187 -15.52 52.44 -32.41
C LYS A 187 -16.80 51.83 -31.88
N LEU A 188 -17.12 52.14 -30.61
CA LEU A 188 -18.43 51.87 -30.02
C LEU A 188 -19.31 53.12 -30.29
N ASP A 189 -20.20 53.02 -31.27
CA ASP A 189 -21.11 54.13 -31.70
C ASP A 189 -22.53 53.97 -31.12
N GLY A 190 -22.69 53.14 -30.10
CA GLY A 190 -24.01 52.89 -29.48
C GLY A 190 -24.96 52.00 -30.24
N GLN A 191 -24.58 51.56 -31.45
CA GLN A 191 -25.39 50.58 -32.17
C GLN A 191 -25.15 49.17 -31.63
N PRO A 192 -26.23 48.31 -31.57
CA PRO A 192 -26.08 46.92 -31.09
C PRO A 192 -25.17 46.14 -32.02
N ARG A 193 -24.04 45.71 -31.46
CA ARG A 193 -23.06 44.89 -32.19
C ARG A 193 -23.10 43.44 -31.66
N THR A 194 -23.15 42.47 -32.59
CA THR A 194 -23.27 41.05 -32.26
C THR A 194 -22.18 40.27 -32.94
N LEU A 195 -21.41 39.47 -32.18
CA LEU A 195 -20.36 38.60 -32.68
C LEU A 195 -20.90 37.19 -33.03
N ASN A 196 -20.09 36.43 -33.75
CA ASN A 196 -20.48 35.05 -34.14
C ASN A 196 -20.35 34.09 -32.93
N LYS A 197 -21.47 33.59 -32.42
CA LYS A 197 -21.52 32.68 -31.26
C LYS A 197 -20.84 31.32 -31.43
N LYS A 198 -20.41 30.95 -32.65
CA LYS A 198 -19.82 29.64 -32.93
C LYS A 198 -18.28 29.66 -32.83
N ILE A 199 -17.65 30.82 -32.96
CA ILE A 199 -16.20 30.99 -32.87
C ILE A 199 -15.77 31.64 -31.57
N LYS A 200 -14.47 31.49 -31.21
CA LYS A 200 -13.89 32.14 -30.04
C LYS A 200 -13.51 33.57 -30.41
N HIS A 201 -13.81 34.52 -29.53
CA HIS A 201 -13.50 35.93 -29.69
C HIS A 201 -12.58 36.43 -28.57
N PHE A 202 -11.81 37.48 -28.91
CA PHE A 202 -11.01 38.25 -27.99
C PHE A 202 -11.53 39.70 -28.06
N VAL A 203 -11.86 40.27 -26.89
CA VAL A 203 -12.36 41.63 -26.80
C VAL A 203 -11.58 42.39 -25.73
N ASP A 204 -10.90 43.45 -26.13
CA ASP A 204 -10.14 44.31 -25.25
C ASP A 204 -10.71 45.70 -25.29
N VAL A 205 -10.99 46.31 -24.14
CA VAL A 205 -11.47 47.69 -24.03
C VAL A 205 -10.28 48.64 -24.09
N VAL A 206 -10.26 49.55 -25.01
CA VAL A 206 -9.24 50.60 -25.13
C VAL A 206 -9.51 51.63 -24.04
N VAL A 207 -8.67 51.63 -22.99
CA VAL A 207 -8.78 52.51 -21.84
C VAL A 207 -8.14 53.86 -22.12
N ASP A 208 -6.88 53.82 -22.57
CA ASP A 208 -6.17 55.09 -22.90
C ASP A 208 -5.10 54.91 -23.98
N ARG A 209 -4.67 56.05 -24.57
CA ARG A 209 -3.55 56.13 -25.48
C ARG A 209 -2.58 57.18 -24.98
N VAL A 210 -1.43 56.74 -24.52
CA VAL A 210 -0.46 57.55 -23.81
C VAL A 210 0.90 57.56 -24.50
N GLN A 211 1.69 58.57 -24.27
CA GLN A 211 3.11 58.56 -24.62
C GLN A 211 3.90 58.19 -23.34
N LEU A 212 4.79 57.20 -23.45
CA LEU A 212 5.58 56.72 -22.32
C LEU A 212 6.66 57.73 -21.94
N LYS A 213 6.29 58.67 -21.03
CA LYS A 213 7.16 59.70 -20.46
C LYS A 213 6.92 59.80 -18.98
N GLU A 214 7.93 60.20 -18.21
CA GLU A 214 7.82 60.38 -16.78
C GLU A 214 6.66 61.35 -16.37
N SER A 215 6.39 62.37 -17.20
CA SER A 215 5.25 63.25 -16.95
C SER A 215 3.87 62.64 -17.10
N ALA A 216 3.78 61.40 -17.63
CA ALA A 216 2.53 60.70 -17.82
C ALA A 216 2.28 59.62 -16.75
N THR A 217 3.15 59.42 -15.75
CA THR A 217 3.06 58.38 -14.71
C THR A 217 1.68 58.32 -14.03
N GLY A 218 1.16 59.48 -13.57
CA GLY A 218 -0.17 59.48 -12.94
C GLY A 218 -1.29 59.06 -13.89
N ARG A 219 -1.25 59.48 -15.16
CA ARG A 219 -2.23 59.10 -16.18
C ARG A 219 -2.14 57.60 -16.54
N ILE A 220 -0.94 57.03 -16.55
CA ILE A 220 -0.71 55.62 -16.78
C ILE A 220 -1.25 54.84 -15.58
N ALA A 221 -0.99 55.27 -14.33
CA ALA A 221 -1.52 54.63 -13.13
C ALA A 221 -3.06 54.62 -13.09
N GLU A 222 -3.71 55.75 -13.43
CA GLU A 222 -5.18 55.82 -13.53
C GLU A 222 -5.72 54.86 -14.63
N ALA A 223 -5.05 54.82 -15.80
CA ALA A 223 -5.45 53.90 -16.87
C ALA A 223 -5.25 52.41 -16.48
N VAL A 224 -4.17 52.09 -15.75
CA VAL A 224 -3.94 50.75 -15.20
C VAL A 224 -5.01 50.38 -14.16
N GLU A 225 -5.36 51.31 -13.24
CA GLU A 225 -6.39 51.05 -12.25
C GLU A 225 -7.76 50.78 -12.92
N LEU A 226 -8.10 51.59 -13.92
CA LEU A 226 -9.35 51.37 -14.67
C LEU A 226 -9.35 50.09 -15.49
N ALA A 227 -8.23 49.76 -16.15
CA ALA A 227 -8.09 48.53 -16.93
C ALA A 227 -8.18 47.29 -16.03
N THR A 228 -7.51 47.27 -14.90
CA THR A 228 -7.51 46.16 -13.96
C THR A 228 -8.87 45.97 -13.30
N LYS A 229 -9.62 47.04 -13.04
CA LYS A 229 -10.99 46.97 -12.55
C LYS A 229 -11.95 46.33 -13.54
N LEU A 230 -11.80 46.62 -14.84
CA LEU A 230 -12.62 46.05 -15.92
C LEU A 230 -12.25 44.61 -16.25
N ALA A 231 -10.98 44.24 -16.21
CA ALA A 231 -10.46 42.94 -16.64
C ALA A 231 -9.92 42.07 -15.51
N GLU A 232 -10.52 42.19 -14.30
CA GLU A 232 -10.21 41.30 -13.16
C GLU A 232 -8.69 41.27 -12.84
N GLY A 233 -8.06 42.44 -12.78
CA GLY A 233 -6.65 42.62 -12.42
C GLY A 233 -5.68 42.50 -13.60
N ARG A 234 -6.14 42.42 -14.85
CA ARG A 234 -5.29 42.32 -16.06
C ARG A 234 -5.26 43.60 -16.85
N VAL A 235 -4.09 43.96 -17.39
CA VAL A 235 -3.88 45.10 -18.27
C VAL A 235 -3.05 44.65 -19.50
N LEU A 236 -3.50 44.97 -20.67
CA LEU A 236 -2.79 44.73 -21.92
C LEU A 236 -2.27 46.04 -22.47
N VAL A 237 -0.99 46.11 -22.75
CA VAL A 237 -0.32 47.31 -23.29
C VAL A 237 0.25 46.99 -24.67
N GLN A 238 -0.08 47.77 -25.67
CA GLN A 238 0.49 47.66 -27.01
C GLN A 238 1.37 48.91 -27.30
N VAL A 239 2.66 48.66 -27.53
CA VAL A 239 3.62 49.70 -27.89
C VAL A 239 3.54 49.97 -29.40
N LEU A 240 3.52 51.22 -29.79
CA LEU A 240 3.41 51.68 -31.15
C LEU A 240 4.70 52.38 -31.61
N GLY A 241 5.18 52.02 -32.79
CA GLY A 241 6.30 52.71 -33.41
C GLY A 241 5.98 54.11 -33.92
N PRO A 242 6.99 54.83 -34.43
CA PRO A 242 6.82 56.18 -34.99
C PRO A 242 5.81 56.24 -36.12
N ASP A 243 5.60 55.18 -36.86
CA ASP A 243 4.64 55.02 -37.96
C ASP A 243 3.22 54.64 -37.45
N GLY A 244 3.03 54.52 -36.12
CA GLY A 244 1.75 54.19 -35.49
C GLY A 244 1.35 52.73 -35.59
N LYS A 245 2.24 51.83 -36.10
CA LYS A 245 2.04 50.41 -36.14
C LYS A 245 2.64 49.76 -34.89
N PRO A 246 2.15 48.56 -34.48
CA PRO A 246 2.76 47.82 -33.42
C PRO A 246 4.26 47.59 -33.70
N GLN A 247 5.10 47.84 -32.69
CA GLN A 247 6.55 47.75 -32.81
C GLN A 247 7.12 47.08 -31.57
N GLY A 248 8.03 46.13 -31.72
CA GLY A 248 8.73 45.42 -30.66
C GLY A 248 8.61 43.92 -30.80
N GLU A 249 9.46 43.18 -30.10
CA GLU A 249 9.32 41.72 -30.02
C GLU A 249 8.00 41.38 -29.26
N ALA A 250 7.30 40.35 -29.72
CA ALA A 250 6.18 39.79 -28.99
C ALA A 250 6.68 39.28 -27.66
N GLY A 251 6.21 39.81 -26.56
CA GLY A 251 6.54 39.36 -25.22
C GLY A 251 5.98 37.99 -24.97
N GLY A 252 6.73 36.96 -25.33
CA GLY A 252 6.44 35.57 -25.01
C GLY A 252 5.57 34.79 -25.98
N ALA A 253 6.23 33.82 -26.67
CA ALA A 253 5.71 32.67 -27.43
C ALA A 253 4.88 32.89 -28.71
N SER A 254 5.54 32.60 -29.83
CA SER A 254 5.07 32.08 -31.11
C SER A 254 3.74 32.59 -31.67
N SER A 255 3.89 33.41 -32.70
CA SER A 255 2.87 33.76 -33.69
C SER A 255 2.17 32.53 -34.27
N GLY A 256 0.91 32.38 -33.94
CA GLY A 256 0.02 31.41 -34.55
C GLY A 256 -1.31 31.35 -33.88
N ALA A 257 -2.30 32.00 -34.41
CA ALA A 257 -3.77 31.81 -34.32
C ALA A 257 -4.36 30.93 -33.19
N LYS A 258 -3.93 31.08 -31.93
CA LYS A 258 -4.60 30.54 -30.71
C LYS A 258 -4.11 31.25 -29.44
N GLY A 259 -4.46 32.55 -29.29
CA GLY A 259 -4.39 33.20 -27.96
C GLY A 259 -3.01 33.70 -27.49
N GLY A 260 -1.99 33.83 -28.36
CA GLY A 260 -0.71 34.43 -28.00
C GLY A 260 -0.74 35.97 -28.17
N LEU A 261 0.16 36.68 -27.46
CA LEU A 261 0.35 38.13 -27.56
C LEU A 261 0.86 38.51 -28.95
N GLY A 262 0.35 39.61 -29.54
CA GLY A 262 0.79 40.18 -30.80
C GLY A 262 2.11 40.94 -30.69
N GLU A 263 2.63 41.42 -31.85
CA GLU A 263 3.83 42.25 -31.88
C GLU A 263 3.63 43.51 -31.00
N GLY A 264 4.60 43.78 -30.15
CA GLY A 264 4.61 44.93 -29.25
C GLY A 264 3.57 44.90 -28.15
N GLU A 265 2.95 43.76 -27.89
CA GLU A 265 1.96 43.55 -26.82
C GLU A 265 2.61 42.99 -25.55
N HIS A 266 2.29 43.62 -24.42
CA HIS A 266 2.73 43.22 -23.09
C HIS A 266 1.52 43.10 -22.17
N LEU A 267 1.38 41.94 -21.54
CA LEU A 267 0.32 41.67 -20.57
C LEU A 267 0.86 41.83 -19.16
N PHE A 268 0.25 42.69 -18.38
CA PHE A 268 0.51 42.86 -16.96
C PHE A 268 -0.68 42.37 -16.14
N SER A 269 -0.40 41.93 -14.94
CA SER A 269 -1.47 41.45 -14.05
C SER A 269 -1.19 41.85 -12.60
N LEU A 270 -2.19 42.35 -11.92
CA LEU A 270 -2.17 42.53 -10.45
C LEU A 270 -2.35 41.18 -9.74
N ALA A 271 -2.84 40.11 -10.46
CA ALA A 271 -2.84 38.74 -10.00
C ALA A 271 -1.44 38.14 -10.16
N LEU A 272 -1.22 37.02 -9.51
CA LEU A 272 0.00 36.23 -9.67
C LEU A 272 0.06 35.67 -11.11
N ALA A 273 0.79 36.28 -11.99
CA ALA A 273 0.91 35.88 -13.41
C ALA A 273 2.34 35.98 -13.93
N CYS A 274 2.72 35.02 -14.79
CA CYS A 274 3.98 35.08 -15.54
C CYS A 274 3.82 36.02 -16.75
N PRO A 275 4.66 37.07 -16.89
CA PRO A 275 4.55 37.99 -18.01
C PRO A 275 4.93 37.37 -19.38
N GLU A 276 5.73 36.31 -19.39
CA GLU A 276 6.18 35.65 -20.63
C GLU A 276 5.22 34.55 -21.14
N HIS A 277 4.67 33.74 -20.24
CA HIS A 277 3.86 32.57 -20.59
C HIS A 277 2.37 32.73 -20.30
N GLY A 278 1.97 33.83 -19.62
CA GLY A 278 0.57 34.10 -19.29
C GLY A 278 -0.05 33.16 -18.24
N HIS A 279 0.75 32.28 -17.61
CA HIS A 279 0.27 31.46 -16.50
C HIS A 279 -0.09 32.38 -15.35
N SER A 280 -1.39 32.40 -15.00
CA SER A 280 -1.91 33.14 -13.85
C SER A 280 -2.32 32.17 -12.76
N MET A 281 -2.03 32.52 -11.53
CA MET A 281 -2.45 31.80 -10.32
C MET A 281 -3.35 32.69 -9.47
N ASP A 282 -4.40 32.11 -8.94
CA ASP A 282 -5.22 32.75 -7.93
C ASP A 282 -4.45 32.82 -6.59
N GLU A 283 -5.02 33.51 -5.60
CA GLU A 283 -4.46 33.50 -4.24
C GLU A 283 -4.42 32.08 -3.70
N LEU A 284 -3.22 31.61 -3.34
CA LEU A 284 -2.97 30.24 -2.93
C LEU A 284 -3.75 29.90 -1.64
N GLN A 285 -4.51 28.82 -1.71
CA GLN A 285 -5.27 28.28 -0.59
C GLN A 285 -4.84 26.85 -0.25
N PRO A 286 -4.98 26.36 1.00
CA PRO A 286 -4.61 24.99 1.35
C PRO A 286 -5.29 23.92 0.52
N ARG A 287 -6.49 24.19 -0.03
CA ARG A 287 -7.22 23.26 -0.92
C ARG A 287 -6.54 23.06 -2.28
N ASP A 288 -5.76 24.04 -2.75
CA ASP A 288 -5.07 23.98 -4.03
C ASP A 288 -3.88 23.01 -3.98
N PHE A 289 -3.34 22.77 -2.81
CA PHE A 289 -2.30 21.78 -2.54
C PHE A 289 -2.86 20.40 -2.19
N SER A 290 -4.18 20.19 -2.28
CA SER A 290 -4.80 18.90 -1.99
C SER A 290 -4.98 18.08 -3.26
N PHE A 291 -4.35 16.92 -3.31
CA PHE A 291 -4.60 15.96 -4.40
C PHE A 291 -5.95 15.22 -4.25
N ASN A 292 -6.68 15.41 -3.14
CA ASN A 292 -8.03 14.89 -2.93
C ASN A 292 -9.12 15.90 -3.35
N ALA A 293 -8.74 17.12 -3.70
CA ALA A 293 -9.65 18.16 -4.13
C ALA A 293 -9.43 18.50 -5.63
N PRO A 294 -10.48 18.75 -6.41
CA PRO A 294 -10.36 18.99 -7.86
C PRO A 294 -9.57 20.27 -8.20
N TYR A 295 -9.41 21.17 -7.23
CA TYR A 295 -8.68 22.43 -7.40
C TYR A 295 -7.19 22.19 -7.65
N GLY A 296 -6.55 21.31 -6.88
CA GLY A 296 -5.12 21.01 -6.95
C GLY A 296 -4.77 19.70 -7.65
N ALA A 297 -5.71 18.75 -7.71
CA ALA A 297 -5.48 17.42 -8.27
C ALA A 297 -5.18 17.48 -9.77
N CYS A 298 -4.25 16.63 -10.22
CA CYS A 298 -4.05 16.38 -11.65
C CYS A 298 -5.36 15.94 -12.30
N PRO A 299 -5.80 16.58 -13.40
CA PRO A 299 -7.11 16.31 -14.01
C PRO A 299 -7.21 14.88 -14.57
N ASP A 300 -6.12 14.31 -15.11
CA ASP A 300 -6.12 12.99 -15.75
C ASP A 300 -6.24 11.85 -14.76
N CYS A 301 -5.46 11.86 -13.66
CA CYS A 301 -5.50 10.81 -12.65
C CYS A 301 -6.37 11.17 -11.44
N SER A 302 -7.03 12.32 -11.44
CA SER A 302 -7.85 12.81 -10.32
C SER A 302 -7.12 12.73 -8.97
N GLY A 303 -5.81 13.01 -8.96
CA GLY A 303 -4.97 13.02 -7.78
C GLY A 303 -4.48 11.66 -7.28
N ILE A 304 -4.71 10.58 -8.02
CA ILE A 304 -4.21 9.23 -7.66
C ILE A 304 -2.71 9.12 -7.93
N GLY A 305 -2.19 9.82 -8.96
CA GLY A 305 -0.79 9.78 -9.37
C GLY A 305 -0.43 8.60 -10.27
N SER A 306 -1.31 7.62 -10.39
CA SER A 306 -1.10 6.42 -11.19
C SER A 306 -2.38 6.02 -11.91
N ARG A 307 -2.27 5.13 -12.88
CA ARG A 307 -3.40 4.49 -13.54
C ARG A 307 -3.10 3.02 -13.81
N GLU A 308 -4.14 2.21 -13.90
CA GLU A 308 -4.01 0.83 -14.31
C GLU A 308 -3.99 0.76 -15.84
N GLU A 309 -2.94 0.19 -16.39
CA GLU A 309 -2.79 -0.06 -17.82
C GLU A 309 -2.43 -1.52 -18.08
N VAL A 310 -2.80 -1.99 -19.27
CA VAL A 310 -2.36 -3.33 -19.71
C VAL A 310 -0.86 -3.28 -20.00
N ASP A 311 -0.10 -4.09 -19.29
CA ASP A 311 1.37 -4.12 -19.38
C ASP A 311 1.82 -5.12 -20.45
N ALA A 312 2.60 -4.63 -21.40
CA ALA A 312 3.15 -5.45 -22.49
C ALA A 312 3.99 -6.64 -21.98
N SER A 313 4.70 -6.48 -20.87
CA SER A 313 5.52 -7.55 -20.28
C SER A 313 4.67 -8.66 -19.62
N LEU A 314 3.46 -8.32 -19.15
CA LEU A 314 2.49 -9.29 -18.64
C LEU A 314 1.71 -9.96 -19.77
N VAL A 315 1.49 -9.25 -20.87
CA VAL A 315 0.87 -9.79 -22.10
C VAL A 315 1.81 -10.76 -22.82
N VAL A 316 3.12 -10.48 -22.80
CA VAL A 316 4.18 -11.35 -23.35
C VAL A 316 5.16 -11.70 -22.24
N PRO A 317 4.81 -12.65 -21.37
CA PRO A 317 5.60 -12.97 -20.17
C PRO A 317 6.88 -13.76 -20.46
N ASP A 318 6.92 -14.48 -21.57
CA ASP A 318 8.07 -15.28 -22.02
C ASP A 318 8.41 -14.94 -23.47
N PRO A 319 9.41 -14.09 -23.68
CA PRO A 319 9.81 -13.66 -25.02
C PRO A 319 10.51 -14.76 -25.85
N SER A 320 10.87 -15.90 -25.26
CA SER A 320 11.43 -17.04 -25.99
C SER A 320 10.39 -17.84 -26.77
N LEU A 321 9.10 -17.67 -26.45
CA LEU A 321 8.00 -18.36 -27.12
C LEU A 321 7.65 -17.71 -28.47
N THR A 322 7.14 -18.54 -29.37
CA THR A 322 6.58 -18.12 -30.66
C THR A 322 5.09 -17.78 -30.54
N LEU A 323 4.48 -17.14 -31.54
CA LEU A 323 3.04 -16.89 -31.55
C LEU A 323 2.24 -18.19 -31.54
N SER A 324 2.72 -19.23 -32.24
CA SER A 324 2.10 -20.57 -32.26
C SER A 324 2.18 -21.29 -30.91
N GLU A 325 3.20 -21.04 -30.11
CA GLU A 325 3.34 -21.55 -28.74
C GLU A 325 2.61 -20.69 -27.70
N GLY A 326 2.09 -19.53 -28.10
CA GLY A 326 1.29 -18.64 -27.25
C GLY A 326 2.06 -17.55 -26.56
N ALA A 327 3.06 -16.96 -27.20
CA ALA A 327 3.83 -15.80 -26.71
C ALA A 327 2.93 -14.69 -26.18
N ILE A 328 1.78 -14.41 -26.81
CA ILE A 328 0.77 -13.47 -26.33
C ILE A 328 -0.22 -14.21 -25.41
N ALA A 329 0.10 -14.26 -24.12
CA ALA A 329 -0.55 -15.10 -23.11
C ALA A 329 -2.08 -14.95 -23.00
N PRO A 330 -2.71 -13.75 -23.08
CA PRO A 330 -4.17 -13.60 -23.02
C PRO A 330 -4.91 -14.31 -24.17
N PHE A 331 -4.21 -14.56 -25.29
CA PHE A 331 -4.77 -15.05 -26.55
C PHE A 331 -4.20 -16.40 -26.99
N LYS A 332 -3.53 -17.11 -26.10
CA LYS A 332 -2.93 -18.43 -26.39
C LYS A 332 -3.92 -19.55 -26.66
N SER A 333 -5.20 -19.36 -26.27
CA SER A 333 -6.25 -20.37 -26.40
C SER A 333 -7.44 -19.85 -27.19
N GLY A 334 -8.14 -20.75 -27.91
CA GLY A 334 -9.26 -20.41 -28.78
C GLY A 334 -8.86 -20.36 -30.26
N ASN A 335 -9.85 -20.22 -31.14
CA ASN A 335 -9.62 -20.30 -32.58
C ASN A 335 -9.49 -18.92 -33.26
N TYR A 336 -9.99 -17.85 -32.64
CA TYR A 336 -10.07 -16.54 -33.27
C TYR A 336 -8.76 -15.73 -33.17
N TYR A 337 -8.32 -15.44 -31.94
CA TYR A 337 -7.15 -14.58 -31.74
C TYR A 337 -5.83 -15.15 -32.27
N PRO A 338 -5.54 -16.46 -32.10
CA PRO A 338 -4.33 -17.02 -32.71
C PRO A 338 -4.26 -16.85 -34.23
N GLN A 339 -5.40 -16.98 -34.93
CA GLN A 339 -5.46 -16.77 -36.38
C GLN A 339 -5.25 -15.29 -36.75
N VAL A 340 -5.83 -14.36 -35.98
CA VAL A 340 -5.62 -12.92 -36.19
C VAL A 340 -4.15 -12.55 -35.98
N LEU A 341 -3.54 -13.00 -34.89
CA LEU A 341 -2.12 -12.70 -34.59
C LEU A 341 -1.18 -13.26 -35.65
N LYS A 342 -1.44 -14.47 -36.14
CA LYS A 342 -0.73 -15.07 -37.26
C LYS A 342 -0.86 -14.22 -38.54
N ALA A 343 -2.09 -13.82 -38.87
CA ALA A 343 -2.33 -13.01 -40.06
C ALA A 343 -1.63 -11.65 -39.99
N VAL A 344 -1.62 -11.00 -38.81
CA VAL A 344 -0.93 -9.74 -38.59
C VAL A 344 0.59 -9.91 -38.72
N ALA A 345 1.17 -10.97 -38.15
CA ALA A 345 2.60 -11.25 -38.27
C ALA A 345 3.00 -11.47 -39.75
N LEU A 346 2.26 -12.30 -40.48
CA LEU A 346 2.47 -12.57 -41.88
C LEU A 346 2.31 -11.31 -42.76
N HIS A 347 1.29 -10.48 -42.47
CA HIS A 347 1.10 -9.20 -43.15
C HIS A 347 2.29 -8.25 -42.97
N MET A 348 2.95 -8.29 -41.82
CA MET A 348 4.16 -7.53 -41.52
C MET A 348 5.44 -8.22 -41.99
N GLY A 349 5.34 -9.37 -42.69
CA GLY A 349 6.48 -10.09 -43.27
C GLY A 349 7.26 -10.94 -42.25
N CYS A 350 6.63 -11.36 -41.14
CA CYS A 350 7.23 -12.20 -40.11
C CYS A 350 6.50 -13.54 -39.97
N ASP A 351 7.27 -14.64 -39.79
CA ASP A 351 6.70 -15.97 -39.54
C ASP A 351 6.20 -16.10 -38.10
N GLU A 352 5.03 -16.72 -37.91
CA GLU A 352 4.42 -17.03 -36.61
C GLU A 352 5.30 -17.90 -35.69
N ASN A 353 6.24 -18.66 -36.27
CA ASN A 353 7.17 -19.52 -35.54
C ASN A 353 8.49 -18.84 -35.18
N THR A 354 8.62 -17.52 -35.43
CA THR A 354 9.74 -16.71 -34.94
C THR A 354 9.55 -16.46 -33.44
N PRO A 355 10.55 -16.73 -32.58
CA PRO A 355 10.49 -16.36 -31.17
C PRO A 355 10.24 -14.86 -31.03
N TRP A 356 9.43 -14.46 -30.00
CA TRP A 356 9.06 -13.05 -29.83
C TRP A 356 10.28 -12.14 -29.71
N GLU A 357 11.33 -12.57 -29.00
CA GLU A 357 12.56 -11.76 -28.82
C GLU A 357 13.31 -11.52 -30.14
N ASP A 358 13.20 -12.42 -31.11
CA ASP A 358 13.84 -12.33 -32.43
C ASP A 358 12.98 -11.61 -33.48
N MET A 359 11.69 -11.33 -33.14
CA MET A 359 10.82 -10.58 -34.04
C MET A 359 11.28 -9.12 -34.19
N PRO A 360 11.22 -8.55 -35.41
CA PRO A 360 11.47 -7.12 -35.60
C PRO A 360 10.58 -6.26 -34.69
N LYS A 361 11.14 -5.23 -34.05
CA LYS A 361 10.39 -4.34 -33.14
C LYS A 361 9.13 -3.73 -33.77
N LYS A 362 9.14 -3.51 -35.08
CA LYS A 362 7.96 -3.02 -35.81
C LYS A 362 6.81 -4.03 -35.81
N VAL A 363 7.13 -5.32 -35.91
CA VAL A 363 6.13 -6.41 -35.83
C VAL A 363 5.60 -6.56 -34.41
N GLN A 364 6.50 -6.56 -33.42
CA GLN A 364 6.11 -6.59 -32.00
C GLN A 364 5.16 -5.43 -31.67
N LYS A 365 5.49 -4.23 -32.14
CA LYS A 365 4.65 -3.04 -31.94
C LYS A 365 3.29 -3.18 -32.61
N ALA A 366 3.25 -3.64 -33.86
CA ALA A 366 1.99 -3.87 -34.58
C ALA A 366 1.08 -4.91 -33.88
N LEU A 367 1.68 -5.99 -33.36
CA LEU A 367 0.94 -7.01 -32.59
C LEU A 367 0.40 -6.49 -31.24
N LEU A 368 1.15 -5.63 -30.55
CA LEU A 368 0.75 -5.09 -29.24
C LEU A 368 -0.17 -3.86 -29.36
N GLU A 369 0.17 -2.90 -30.22
CA GLU A 369 -0.51 -1.59 -30.25
C GLU A 369 -1.51 -1.47 -31.42
N GLY A 370 -1.47 -2.42 -32.38
CA GLY A 370 -2.36 -2.43 -33.54
C GLY A 370 -1.75 -1.78 -34.80
N LEU A 371 -2.55 -1.75 -35.87
CA LEU A 371 -2.21 -1.23 -37.19
C LEU A 371 -3.05 -0.01 -37.61
N GLY A 372 -3.83 0.56 -36.67
CA GLY A 372 -4.76 1.67 -36.96
C GLY A 372 -5.88 1.24 -37.92
N GLU A 373 -6.11 1.99 -38.97
CA GLU A 373 -7.18 1.73 -39.96
C GLU A 373 -6.78 0.71 -41.03
N GLU A 374 -5.56 0.14 -40.98
CA GLU A 374 -5.10 -0.84 -41.93
C GLU A 374 -5.81 -2.16 -41.81
N LYS A 375 -6.36 -2.68 -42.92
CA LYS A 375 -7.12 -3.92 -42.96
C LYS A 375 -6.23 -5.11 -43.27
N VAL A 376 -6.18 -6.06 -42.34
CA VAL A 376 -5.45 -7.30 -42.53
C VAL A 376 -6.39 -8.41 -42.93
N ARG A 377 -6.02 -9.17 -43.96
CA ARG A 377 -6.76 -10.37 -44.37
C ARG A 377 -6.42 -11.54 -43.46
N VAL A 378 -7.46 -12.14 -42.87
CA VAL A 378 -7.35 -13.35 -42.04
C VAL A 378 -7.97 -14.52 -42.80
N ASP A 379 -7.15 -15.47 -43.18
CA ASP A 379 -7.58 -16.72 -43.79
C ASP A 379 -7.85 -17.78 -42.74
N TYR A 380 -8.96 -18.50 -42.81
CA TYR A 380 -9.27 -19.59 -41.89
C TYR A 380 -10.03 -20.71 -42.59
N THR A 381 -9.91 -21.92 -42.03
CA THR A 381 -10.64 -23.08 -42.48
C THR A 381 -11.84 -23.34 -41.55
N THR A 382 -13.03 -23.35 -42.06
CA THR A 382 -14.26 -23.67 -41.33
C THR A 382 -14.27 -25.11 -40.85
N VAL A 383 -15.13 -25.43 -39.89
CA VAL A 383 -15.32 -26.82 -39.36
C VAL A 383 -15.65 -27.80 -40.51
N ASP A 384 -16.30 -27.36 -41.57
CA ASP A 384 -16.66 -28.13 -42.76
C ASP A 384 -15.52 -28.24 -43.78
N GLY A 385 -14.31 -27.77 -43.43
CA GLY A 385 -13.14 -27.89 -44.34
C GLY A 385 -13.08 -26.85 -45.47
N ARG A 386 -13.92 -25.84 -45.46
CA ARG A 386 -13.90 -24.77 -46.48
C ARG A 386 -12.95 -23.66 -46.08
N ASN A 387 -12.03 -23.27 -46.99
CA ASN A 387 -11.18 -22.09 -46.79
C ASN A 387 -11.98 -20.83 -47.07
N THR A 388 -11.99 -19.90 -46.13
CA THR A 388 -12.62 -18.59 -46.21
C THR A 388 -11.73 -17.52 -45.62
N TYR A 389 -12.06 -16.28 -45.83
CA TYR A 389 -11.30 -15.15 -45.28
C TYR A 389 -12.23 -14.02 -44.86
N TRP A 390 -11.73 -13.19 -43.91
CA TRP A 390 -12.34 -11.89 -43.59
C TRP A 390 -11.24 -10.83 -43.45
N PHE A 391 -11.65 -9.57 -43.42
CA PHE A 391 -10.73 -8.47 -43.15
C PHE A 391 -10.96 -7.91 -41.74
N ILE A 392 -9.91 -7.60 -41.01
CA ILE A 392 -9.94 -7.04 -39.66
C ILE A 392 -9.04 -5.81 -39.58
N GLU A 393 -9.49 -4.79 -38.88
CA GLU A 393 -8.66 -3.69 -38.38
C GLU A 393 -8.15 -4.13 -37.01
N TRP A 394 -6.86 -4.44 -36.92
CA TRP A 394 -6.27 -4.97 -35.69
C TRP A 394 -6.01 -3.85 -34.71
N GLU A 395 -6.77 -3.80 -33.60
CA GLU A 395 -6.68 -2.82 -32.52
C GLU A 395 -5.43 -2.98 -31.62
N GLY A 396 -4.70 -4.07 -31.72
CA GLY A 396 -3.58 -4.41 -30.84
C GLY A 396 -3.98 -5.29 -29.63
N ALA A 397 -3.03 -6.10 -29.16
CA ALA A 397 -3.27 -7.01 -28.05
C ALA A 397 -3.60 -6.26 -26.75
N LEU A 398 -2.98 -5.09 -26.50
CA LEU A 398 -3.20 -4.27 -25.32
C LEU A 398 -4.64 -3.73 -25.29
N ALA A 399 -5.10 -3.15 -26.40
CA ALA A 399 -6.45 -2.64 -26.52
C ALA A 399 -7.50 -3.76 -26.44
N ALA A 400 -7.24 -4.91 -27.07
CA ALA A 400 -8.13 -6.05 -27.02
C ALA A 400 -8.30 -6.64 -25.60
N VAL A 401 -7.24 -6.66 -24.78
CA VAL A 401 -7.32 -7.06 -23.36
C VAL A 401 -8.13 -6.04 -22.57
N MET A 402 -7.89 -4.73 -22.76
CA MET A 402 -8.63 -3.66 -22.09
C MET A 402 -10.13 -3.74 -22.42
N ARG A 403 -10.48 -3.90 -23.68
CA ARG A 403 -11.88 -4.03 -24.13
C ARG A 403 -12.54 -5.26 -23.50
N LYS A 404 -11.88 -6.42 -23.52
CA LYS A 404 -12.39 -7.64 -22.87
C LYS A 404 -12.59 -7.48 -21.36
N TYR A 405 -11.73 -6.74 -20.70
CA TYR A 405 -11.86 -6.43 -19.28
C TYR A 405 -13.11 -5.59 -19.00
N GLN A 406 -13.37 -4.57 -19.83
CA GLN A 406 -14.57 -3.73 -19.72
C GLN A 406 -15.85 -4.51 -20.01
N GLU A 407 -15.84 -5.42 -21.00
CA GLU A 407 -16.97 -6.26 -21.42
C GLU A 407 -17.21 -7.48 -20.52
N ALA A 408 -16.29 -7.79 -19.58
CA ALA A 408 -16.36 -9.00 -18.75
C ALA A 408 -17.60 -8.98 -17.84
N GLN A 409 -18.45 -10.01 -17.97
CA GLN A 409 -19.71 -10.14 -17.21
C GLN A 409 -19.55 -10.91 -15.90
N SER A 410 -18.46 -11.66 -15.72
CA SER A 410 -18.19 -12.42 -14.49
C SER A 410 -16.94 -11.91 -13.77
N ASP A 411 -16.98 -11.91 -12.43
CA ASP A 411 -15.86 -11.50 -11.59
C ASP A 411 -14.62 -12.36 -11.83
N THR A 412 -14.80 -13.66 -12.02
CA THR A 412 -13.69 -14.60 -12.32
C THR A 412 -12.99 -14.26 -13.64
N GLN A 413 -13.75 -13.85 -14.67
CA GLN A 413 -13.18 -13.47 -15.96
C GLN A 413 -12.47 -12.12 -15.83
N ARG A 414 -13.05 -11.18 -15.09
CA ARG A 414 -12.46 -9.87 -14.80
C ARG A 414 -11.15 -10.01 -14.01
N GLU A 415 -11.12 -10.82 -12.95
CA GLU A 415 -9.90 -11.11 -12.18
C GLU A 415 -8.80 -11.74 -13.05
N LYS A 416 -9.15 -12.67 -13.94
CA LYS A 416 -8.18 -13.27 -14.87
C LYS A 416 -7.60 -12.25 -15.85
N LEU A 417 -8.40 -11.32 -16.35
CA LEU A 417 -7.90 -10.27 -17.25
C LEU A 417 -7.12 -9.20 -16.50
N GLN A 418 -7.51 -8.88 -15.25
CA GLN A 418 -6.80 -7.94 -14.40
C GLN A 418 -5.36 -8.36 -14.10
N SER A 419 -5.04 -9.66 -14.18
CA SER A 419 -3.66 -10.14 -14.03
C SER A 419 -2.69 -9.63 -15.09
N TYR A 420 -3.18 -9.05 -16.19
CA TYR A 420 -2.38 -8.41 -17.25
C TYR A 420 -2.23 -6.90 -17.09
N PHE A 421 -2.77 -6.32 -16.00
CA PHE A 421 -2.67 -4.90 -15.72
C PHE A 421 -1.53 -4.61 -14.75
N ALA A 422 -0.85 -3.51 -14.99
CA ALA A 422 0.12 -2.93 -14.05
C ALA A 422 -0.28 -1.50 -13.69
N VAL A 423 0.08 -1.10 -12.48
CA VAL A 423 -0.06 0.28 -12.04
C VAL A 423 1.14 1.06 -12.55
N VAL A 424 0.90 2.05 -13.42
CA VAL A 424 1.93 2.91 -13.99
C VAL A 424 1.75 4.36 -13.54
N PRO A 425 2.83 5.15 -13.42
CA PRO A 425 2.70 6.58 -13.13
C PRO A 425 1.84 7.29 -14.17
N CYS A 426 1.02 8.22 -13.72
CA CYS A 426 0.21 9.04 -14.63
C CYS A 426 1.12 9.84 -15.59
N PRO A 427 0.95 9.77 -16.91
CA PRO A 427 1.85 10.42 -17.87
C PRO A 427 1.82 11.95 -17.78
N THR A 428 0.69 12.54 -17.36
CA THR A 428 0.53 13.99 -17.26
C THR A 428 1.25 14.58 -16.06
N CYS A 429 1.11 13.97 -14.88
CA CYS A 429 1.76 14.47 -13.67
C CYS A 429 3.04 13.68 -13.29
N GLY A 430 3.41 12.65 -14.04
CA GLY A 430 4.58 11.83 -13.73
C GLY A 430 4.56 11.18 -12.34
N GLY A 431 3.36 10.89 -11.80
CA GLY A 431 3.20 10.38 -10.44
C GLY A 431 2.95 11.45 -9.38
N LYS A 432 3.17 12.72 -9.66
CA LYS A 432 3.18 13.84 -8.69
C LYS A 432 1.82 14.26 -8.15
N ARG A 433 0.71 13.69 -8.66
CA ARG A 433 -0.67 13.85 -8.19
C ARG A 433 -1.30 15.25 -8.34
N LEU A 434 -0.52 16.31 -8.42
CA LEU A 434 -0.93 17.72 -8.46
C LEU A 434 -0.78 18.32 -9.86
N LYS A 435 -1.43 19.46 -10.07
CA LYS A 435 -1.27 20.27 -11.29
C LYS A 435 0.13 20.88 -11.38
N PRO A 436 0.67 21.12 -12.59
CA PRO A 436 2.00 21.70 -12.79
C PRO A 436 2.17 23.08 -12.11
N GLU A 437 1.12 23.92 -12.11
CA GLU A 437 1.16 25.24 -11.52
C GLU A 437 1.35 25.16 -9.99
N ILE A 438 0.69 24.19 -9.33
CA ILE A 438 0.81 23.96 -7.89
C ILE A 438 2.17 23.37 -7.54
N LEU A 439 2.70 22.50 -8.39
CA LEU A 439 4.03 21.94 -8.23
C LEU A 439 5.15 22.98 -8.41
N ALA A 440 4.86 24.08 -9.07
CA ALA A 440 5.79 25.19 -9.24
C ALA A 440 5.86 26.15 -8.02
N VAL A 441 5.10 25.89 -6.95
CA VAL A 441 5.18 26.65 -5.70
C VAL A 441 6.24 26.04 -4.79
N THR A 442 7.16 26.87 -4.27
CA THR A 442 8.28 26.38 -3.45
C THR A 442 8.32 27.00 -2.06
N VAL A 443 8.81 26.23 -1.08
CA VAL A 443 9.20 26.65 0.26
C VAL A 443 10.63 26.16 0.50
N GLY A 444 11.54 27.05 0.87
CA GLY A 444 12.95 26.71 0.98
C GLY A 444 13.56 26.18 -0.32
N GLY A 445 13.04 26.60 -1.48
CA GLY A 445 13.48 26.17 -2.81
C GLY A 445 12.96 24.78 -3.25
N LYS A 446 12.05 24.17 -2.51
CA LYS A 446 11.47 22.85 -2.82
C LYS A 446 9.95 22.92 -2.96
N SER A 447 9.41 22.19 -3.96
CA SER A 447 7.97 22.00 -4.12
C SER A 447 7.42 21.06 -3.03
N ILE A 448 6.10 21.09 -2.81
CA ILE A 448 5.46 20.19 -1.84
C ILE A 448 5.70 18.71 -2.17
N HIS A 449 5.76 18.34 -3.45
CA HIS A 449 6.04 16.98 -3.89
C HIS A 449 7.48 16.58 -3.59
N GLU A 450 8.47 17.43 -3.91
CA GLU A 450 9.89 17.15 -3.60
C GLU A 450 10.12 16.96 -2.10
N VAL A 451 9.39 17.68 -1.25
CA VAL A 451 9.41 17.47 0.18
C VAL A 451 8.79 16.11 0.56
N CYS A 452 7.69 15.73 -0.10
CA CYS A 452 7.05 14.44 0.15
C CYS A 452 7.88 13.23 -0.35
N GLU A 453 8.74 13.41 -1.35
CA GLU A 453 9.70 12.39 -1.82
C GLU A 453 10.88 12.19 -0.85
N MET A 454 11.16 13.13 0.04
CA MET A 454 12.21 12.98 1.03
C MET A 454 11.87 11.87 2.03
N SER A 455 12.92 11.21 2.55
CA SER A 455 12.78 10.37 3.73
C SER A 455 12.31 11.21 4.94
N ALA A 456 11.63 10.58 5.90
CA ALA A 456 11.19 11.27 7.12
C ALA A 456 12.35 11.95 7.84
N LEU A 457 13.55 11.32 7.85
CA LEU A 457 14.75 11.90 8.44
C LEU A 457 15.26 13.12 7.67
N ASP A 458 15.30 13.05 6.34
CA ASP A 458 15.78 14.17 5.53
C ASP A 458 14.79 15.34 5.56
N CYS A 459 13.49 15.02 5.58
CA CYS A 459 12.43 16.02 5.77
C CYS A 459 12.53 16.68 7.16
N TYR A 460 12.80 15.89 8.22
CA TYR A 460 13.03 16.40 9.57
C TYR A 460 14.22 17.37 9.61
N ARG A 461 15.35 17.01 9.01
CA ARG A 461 16.54 17.88 8.92
C ARG A 461 16.23 19.14 8.15
N PHE A 462 15.61 19.03 6.98
CA PHE A 462 15.22 20.15 6.14
C PHE A 462 14.40 21.20 6.92
N PHE A 463 13.32 20.79 7.60
CA PHE A 463 12.50 21.72 8.37
C PHE A 463 13.15 22.20 9.67
N SER A 464 14.05 21.42 10.26
CA SER A 464 14.83 21.86 11.44
C SER A 464 15.84 22.95 11.10
N ASP A 465 16.39 22.93 9.88
CA ASP A 465 17.38 23.91 9.41
C ASP A 465 16.72 25.15 8.79
N LEU A 466 15.46 25.03 8.33
CA LEU A 466 14.74 26.11 7.66
C LEU A 466 14.42 27.26 8.64
N ARG A 467 14.76 28.49 8.26
CA ARG A 467 14.50 29.68 9.04
C ARG A 467 13.62 30.64 8.26
N PHE A 468 12.61 31.13 8.92
CA PHE A 468 11.74 32.20 8.41
C PHE A 468 11.87 33.41 9.27
N GLU A 469 12.02 34.60 8.65
CA GLU A 469 12.22 35.89 9.33
C GLU A 469 11.05 36.82 9.07
N GLY A 470 10.96 37.90 9.88
CA GLY A 470 9.95 38.93 9.73
C GLY A 470 8.50 38.43 9.82
N GLN A 471 7.61 39.00 9.02
CA GLN A 471 6.18 38.64 8.99
C GLN A 471 5.95 37.19 8.55
N GLN A 472 6.75 36.67 7.61
CA GLN A 472 6.67 35.29 7.21
C GLN A 472 7.03 34.34 8.34
N GLY A 473 8.01 34.71 9.19
CA GLY A 473 8.38 33.90 10.35
C GLY A 473 7.26 33.78 11.38
N ALA A 474 6.49 34.82 11.60
CA ALA A 474 5.36 34.80 12.54
C ALA A 474 4.27 33.77 12.09
N ILE A 475 4.14 33.55 10.79
CA ILE A 475 3.16 32.62 10.23
C ILE A 475 3.76 31.19 10.11
N ALA A 476 4.98 31.08 9.57
CA ALA A 476 5.59 29.83 9.20
C ALA A 476 6.17 29.04 10.40
N ASN A 477 6.78 29.71 11.38
CA ASN A 477 7.46 29.04 12.49
C ASN A 477 6.54 28.14 13.34
N PRO A 478 5.30 28.53 13.71
CA PRO A 478 4.38 27.68 14.43
C PRO A 478 4.04 26.41 13.63
N ILE A 479 3.81 26.56 12.31
CA ILE A 479 3.48 25.44 11.42
C ILE A 479 4.68 24.50 11.25
N ALA A 480 5.88 25.05 11.03
CA ALA A 480 7.11 24.28 10.91
C ALA A 480 7.43 23.51 12.20
N LYS A 481 7.18 24.09 13.37
CA LYS A 481 7.33 23.40 14.66
C LYS A 481 6.46 22.14 14.75
N GLU A 482 5.22 22.21 14.29
CA GLU A 482 4.30 21.05 14.28
C GLU A 482 4.77 19.98 13.28
N ILE A 483 5.25 20.39 12.10
CA ILE A 483 5.82 19.47 11.11
C ILE A 483 7.03 18.74 11.70
N VAL A 484 7.97 19.49 12.30
CA VAL A 484 9.19 18.94 12.92
C VAL A 484 8.84 17.97 14.04
N ALA A 485 7.88 18.30 14.90
CA ALA A 485 7.46 17.43 16.00
C ALA A 485 6.92 16.09 15.47
N ARG A 486 6.02 16.10 14.46
CA ARG A 486 5.47 14.89 13.87
C ARG A 486 6.52 14.06 13.13
N LEU A 487 7.42 14.71 12.39
CA LEU A 487 8.52 14.03 11.72
C LEU A 487 9.46 13.34 12.73
N LYS A 488 9.74 14.01 13.86
CA LYS A 488 10.53 13.44 14.94
C LYS A 488 9.93 12.14 15.46
N PHE A 489 8.61 12.09 15.68
CA PHE A 489 7.95 10.85 16.12
C PHE A 489 8.11 9.71 15.10
N LEU A 490 8.03 9.98 13.79
CA LEU A 490 8.29 8.97 12.78
C LEU A 490 9.74 8.43 12.84
N VAL A 491 10.70 9.33 13.10
CA VAL A 491 12.13 8.95 13.25
C VAL A 491 12.34 8.14 14.52
N ASP A 492 11.70 8.52 15.63
CA ASP A 492 11.85 7.88 16.94
C ASP A 492 11.27 6.44 16.93
N VAL A 493 10.19 6.19 16.18
CA VAL A 493 9.64 4.81 16.01
C VAL A 493 10.37 3.98 14.93
N GLY A 494 11.52 4.47 14.41
CA GLY A 494 12.31 3.74 13.42
C GLY A 494 11.78 3.73 12.00
N LEU A 495 10.95 4.72 11.62
CA LEU A 495 10.42 4.91 10.26
C LEU A 495 11.15 6.04 9.50
N ASP A 496 12.41 6.28 9.86
CA ASP A 496 13.25 7.35 9.33
C ASP A 496 13.50 7.28 7.81
N TYR A 497 13.38 6.09 7.22
CA TYR A 497 13.57 5.82 5.81
C TYR A 497 12.32 6.01 4.94
N LEU A 498 11.11 6.07 5.52
CA LEU A 498 9.86 6.21 4.76
C LEU A 498 9.73 7.60 4.14
N THR A 499 9.23 7.65 2.91
CA THR A 499 8.85 8.91 2.26
C THR A 499 7.42 9.29 2.60
N LEU A 500 7.10 10.59 2.66
CA LEU A 500 5.76 11.07 2.99
C LEU A 500 4.74 10.75 1.89
N GLU A 501 5.17 10.59 0.64
CA GLU A 501 4.31 10.26 -0.50
C GLU A 501 3.96 8.77 -0.58
N ARG A 502 4.68 7.90 0.14
CA ARG A 502 4.46 6.45 0.07
C ARG A 502 3.01 6.10 0.41
N ALA A 503 2.37 5.38 -0.50
CA ALA A 503 0.98 4.96 -0.33
C ALA A 503 0.83 3.97 0.83
N THR A 504 -0.16 4.19 1.71
CA THR A 504 -0.38 3.33 2.89
C THR A 504 -0.68 1.88 2.54
N ALA A 505 -1.27 1.63 1.36
CA ALA A 505 -1.52 0.28 0.85
C ALA A 505 -0.25 -0.54 0.55
N THR A 506 0.91 0.12 0.43
CA THR A 506 2.22 -0.52 0.17
C THR A 506 3.05 -0.76 1.44
N LEU A 507 2.53 -0.35 2.59
CA LEU A 507 3.20 -0.51 3.88
C LEU A 507 3.03 -1.94 4.39
N SER A 508 4.06 -2.46 5.05
CA SER A 508 3.94 -3.66 5.86
C SER A 508 3.02 -3.42 7.06
N GLY A 509 2.48 -4.50 7.65
CA GLY A 509 1.64 -4.40 8.84
C GLY A 509 2.32 -3.65 9.98
N GLY A 510 3.59 -3.95 10.25
CA GLY A 510 4.38 -3.28 11.29
C GLY A 510 4.68 -1.81 10.96
N GLU A 511 4.97 -1.43 9.70
CA GLU A 511 5.13 -0.02 9.31
C GLU A 511 3.85 0.78 9.55
N ALA A 512 2.69 0.24 9.13
CA ALA A 512 1.40 0.90 9.32
C ALA A 512 1.04 1.07 10.82
N GLN A 513 1.32 0.07 11.63
CA GLN A 513 1.11 0.11 13.08
C GLN A 513 1.98 1.18 13.76
N ARG A 514 3.26 1.26 13.40
CA ARG A 514 4.18 2.29 13.93
C ARG A 514 3.81 3.70 13.49
N ILE A 515 3.30 3.89 12.27
CA ILE A 515 2.75 5.19 11.85
C ILE A 515 1.59 5.61 12.76
N ARG A 516 0.69 4.68 13.10
CA ARG A 516 -0.40 4.97 14.05
C ARG A 516 0.14 5.30 15.44
N LEU A 517 1.12 4.51 15.92
CA LEU A 517 1.79 4.78 17.20
C LEU A 517 2.38 6.19 17.21
N ALA A 518 3.15 6.56 16.17
CA ALA A 518 3.73 7.90 16.02
C ALA A 518 2.65 9.00 16.03
N THR A 519 1.52 8.79 15.36
CA THR A 519 0.40 9.73 15.34
C THR A 519 -0.25 9.89 16.72
N GLN A 520 -0.42 8.80 17.48
CA GLN A 520 -1.00 8.83 18.82
C GLN A 520 -0.08 9.51 19.84
N ILE A 521 1.24 9.27 19.76
CA ILE A 521 2.23 9.98 20.58
C ILE A 521 2.19 11.48 20.29
N GLY A 522 2.09 11.84 19.00
CA GLY A 522 1.95 13.22 18.55
C GLY A 522 0.71 13.94 19.09
N ALA A 523 -0.34 13.20 19.45
CA ALA A 523 -1.55 13.74 20.07
C ALA A 523 -1.32 14.18 21.54
N GLY A 524 -0.24 13.72 22.19
CA GLY A 524 0.15 14.14 23.56
C GLY A 524 -0.88 13.81 24.63
N LEU A 525 -1.66 12.76 24.47
CA LEU A 525 -2.69 12.35 25.44
C LEU A 525 -2.04 11.80 26.71
N ILE A 526 -2.59 12.16 27.87
CA ILE A 526 -2.15 11.76 29.20
C ILE A 526 -3.28 11.03 29.92
N GLY A 527 -2.93 10.02 30.74
CA GLY A 527 -3.90 9.22 31.51
C GLY A 527 -4.72 8.25 30.66
N VAL A 528 -4.22 7.86 29.50
CA VAL A 528 -4.85 6.96 28.54
C VAL A 528 -4.28 5.54 28.72
N LEU A 529 -5.11 4.54 28.44
CA LEU A 529 -4.70 3.15 28.32
C LEU A 529 -4.40 2.82 26.86
N TYR A 530 -3.13 2.67 26.51
CA TYR A 530 -2.70 2.19 25.18
C TYR A 530 -2.59 0.68 25.20
N ILE A 531 -3.19 0.02 24.17
CA ILE A 531 -3.09 -1.43 23.99
C ILE A 531 -2.54 -1.70 22.59
N LEU A 532 -1.37 -2.34 22.54
CA LEU A 532 -0.64 -2.61 21.29
C LEU A 532 -0.55 -4.12 21.04
N ASP A 533 -0.72 -4.52 19.75
CA ASP A 533 -0.62 -5.92 19.32
C ASP A 533 0.70 -6.14 18.59
N GLU A 534 1.64 -6.80 19.20
CA GLU A 534 2.93 -7.21 18.64
C GLU A 534 3.64 -6.08 17.85
N PRO A 535 3.95 -4.92 18.47
CA PRO A 535 4.51 -3.79 17.75
C PRO A 535 5.96 -4.00 17.27
N SER A 536 6.68 -5.01 17.77
CA SER A 536 8.03 -5.39 17.34
C SER A 536 8.08 -6.16 16.01
N ILE A 537 6.91 -6.54 15.45
CA ILE A 537 6.84 -7.34 14.23
C ILE A 537 7.62 -6.71 13.06
N GLY A 538 8.45 -7.55 12.41
CA GLY A 538 9.23 -7.15 11.23
C GLY A 538 10.32 -6.13 11.55
N LEU A 539 10.68 -5.96 12.82
CA LEU A 539 11.78 -5.11 13.25
C LEU A 539 13.09 -5.86 13.37
N HIS A 540 14.14 -5.21 12.91
CA HIS A 540 15.48 -5.57 13.30
C HIS A 540 15.73 -5.16 14.77
N GLN A 541 16.58 -5.86 15.52
CA GLN A 541 16.83 -5.59 16.94
C GLN A 541 17.24 -4.13 17.22
N ARG A 542 18.02 -3.51 16.33
CA ARG A 542 18.35 -2.09 16.42
C ARG A 542 17.10 -1.18 16.43
N ASP A 543 16.13 -1.50 15.60
CA ASP A 543 14.90 -0.70 15.47
C ASP A 543 13.94 -1.02 16.62
N ASN A 544 14.00 -2.24 17.17
CA ASN A 544 13.27 -2.66 18.37
C ASN A 544 13.73 -1.90 19.62
N GLU A 545 15.03 -1.68 19.81
CA GLU A 545 15.55 -0.84 20.90
C GLU A 545 14.96 0.59 20.87
N ARG A 546 14.78 1.17 19.68
CA ARG A 546 14.14 2.49 19.52
C ARG A 546 12.65 2.44 19.86
N LEU A 547 11.96 1.39 19.44
CA LEU A 547 10.53 1.19 19.76
C LEU A 547 10.33 1.08 21.27
N ILE A 548 11.15 0.29 21.98
CA ILE A 548 11.10 0.16 23.43
C ILE A 548 11.26 1.53 24.09
N GLY A 549 12.26 2.32 23.72
CA GLY A 549 12.44 3.69 24.23
C GLY A 549 11.22 4.59 23.97
N THR A 550 10.50 4.38 22.86
CA THR A 550 9.26 5.10 22.55
C THR A 550 8.10 4.68 23.47
N LEU A 551 7.97 3.38 23.76
CA LEU A 551 6.95 2.85 24.70
C LEU A 551 7.20 3.33 26.12
N GLU A 552 8.48 3.34 26.55
CA GLU A 552 8.88 3.89 27.83
C GLU A 552 8.55 5.38 27.94
N HIS A 553 8.81 6.15 26.88
CA HIS A 553 8.45 7.57 26.83
C HIS A 553 6.93 7.77 26.96
N LEU A 554 6.10 6.95 26.28
CA LEU A 554 4.64 6.96 26.43
C LEU A 554 4.19 6.71 27.86
N ARG A 555 4.80 5.75 28.54
CA ARG A 555 4.60 5.44 29.95
C ARG A 555 4.95 6.66 30.82
N ASP A 556 6.12 7.24 30.59
CA ASP A 556 6.67 8.34 31.38
C ASP A 556 5.85 9.64 31.26
N LEU A 557 5.04 9.76 30.20
CA LEU A 557 4.01 10.81 30.06
C LEU A 557 2.80 10.59 30.99
N GLY A 558 2.75 9.50 31.79
CA GLY A 558 1.65 9.17 32.71
C GLY A 558 0.53 8.35 32.04
N ASN A 559 0.88 7.48 31.10
CA ASN A 559 -0.04 6.55 30.47
C ASN A 559 0.21 5.10 30.91
N THR A 560 -0.85 4.30 30.90
CA THR A 560 -0.70 2.85 31.02
C THR A 560 -0.51 2.26 29.62
N VAL A 561 0.57 1.54 29.41
CA VAL A 561 0.90 0.93 28.11
C VAL A 561 0.89 -0.58 28.25
N ILE A 562 -0.08 -1.24 27.60
CA ILE A 562 -0.19 -2.70 27.55
C ILE A 562 0.24 -3.17 26.17
N VAL A 563 1.18 -4.10 26.14
CA VAL A 563 1.73 -4.65 24.91
C VAL A 563 1.56 -6.16 24.91
N VAL A 564 0.90 -6.71 23.91
CA VAL A 564 0.93 -8.15 23.62
C VAL A 564 2.21 -8.44 22.86
N GLU A 565 3.14 -9.19 23.43
CA GLU A 565 4.47 -9.36 22.85
C GLU A 565 5.11 -10.73 23.16
N HIS A 566 6.06 -11.08 22.26
CA HIS A 566 6.87 -12.30 22.34
C HIS A 566 8.38 -12.02 22.28
N ASP A 567 8.77 -10.78 22.04
CA ASP A 567 10.17 -10.37 21.95
C ASP A 567 10.82 -10.31 23.36
N GLU A 568 11.99 -10.92 23.50
CA GLU A 568 12.68 -11.01 24.80
C GLU A 568 13.09 -9.64 25.33
N ASP A 569 13.61 -8.75 24.47
CA ASP A 569 14.07 -7.43 24.89
C ASP A 569 12.91 -6.58 25.40
N THR A 570 11.77 -6.65 24.73
CA THR A 570 10.53 -5.96 25.14
C THR A 570 9.98 -6.50 26.45
N ILE A 571 9.99 -7.84 26.64
CA ILE A 571 9.56 -8.47 27.89
C ILE A 571 10.46 -8.03 29.06
N ARG A 572 11.78 -7.98 28.85
CA ARG A 572 12.75 -7.57 29.88
C ARG A 572 12.71 -6.08 30.22
N ALA A 573 12.29 -5.23 29.28
CA ALA A 573 12.14 -3.80 29.49
C ALA A 573 10.81 -3.42 30.18
N ALA A 574 9.87 -4.36 30.32
CA ALA A 574 8.57 -4.12 30.95
C ALA A 574 8.69 -3.86 32.46
N ASP A 575 7.86 -3.01 33.01
CA ASP A 575 7.69 -2.87 34.48
C ASP A 575 6.92 -4.03 35.08
N TYR A 576 6.04 -4.66 34.30
CA TYR A 576 5.17 -5.76 34.72
C TYR A 576 4.87 -6.70 33.56
N VAL A 577 4.90 -7.98 33.79
CA VAL A 577 4.66 -9.04 32.81
C VAL A 577 3.51 -9.93 33.26
N VAL A 578 2.64 -10.28 32.34
CA VAL A 578 1.56 -11.24 32.53
C VAL A 578 1.75 -12.39 31.53
N ASP A 579 2.07 -13.57 32.01
CA ASP A 579 2.25 -14.78 31.20
C ASP A 579 0.96 -15.61 31.17
N MET A 580 0.42 -15.78 29.94
CA MET A 580 -0.82 -16.50 29.68
C MET A 580 -0.53 -17.93 29.21
N GLY A 581 -1.21 -18.89 29.83
CA GLY A 581 -0.97 -20.30 29.49
C GLY A 581 -1.91 -21.23 30.22
N PRO A 582 -1.40 -22.44 30.59
CA PRO A 582 -0.10 -23.03 30.30
C PRO A 582 0.05 -23.57 28.88
N GLY A 583 -1.05 -23.70 28.15
CA GLY A 583 -1.09 -24.20 26.77
C GLY A 583 -1.84 -23.25 25.83
N ALA A 584 -2.22 -23.76 24.66
CA ALA A 584 -3.00 -23.06 23.64
C ALA A 584 -4.46 -23.55 23.62
N GLY A 585 -5.39 -22.73 23.09
CA GLY A 585 -6.80 -23.08 22.97
C GLY A 585 -7.46 -23.44 24.31
N GLU A 586 -8.09 -24.62 24.40
CA GLU A 586 -8.76 -25.08 25.61
C GLU A 586 -7.81 -25.33 26.80
N ARG A 587 -6.53 -25.56 26.53
CA ARG A 587 -5.51 -25.72 27.58
C ARG A 587 -4.88 -24.40 28.02
N GLY A 588 -5.24 -23.30 27.36
CA GLY A 588 -4.83 -21.94 27.71
C GLY A 588 -5.86 -21.22 28.60
N GLY A 589 -5.85 -19.90 28.53
CA GLY A 589 -6.84 -19.02 29.12
C GLY A 589 -6.65 -18.78 30.62
N MET A 590 -5.49 -19.08 31.21
CA MET A 590 -5.18 -18.79 32.60
C MET A 590 -3.92 -17.92 32.70
N VAL A 591 -3.79 -17.15 33.77
CA VAL A 591 -2.55 -16.47 34.14
C VAL A 591 -1.65 -17.49 34.84
N VAL A 592 -0.49 -17.76 34.25
CA VAL A 592 0.52 -18.70 34.79
C VAL A 592 1.48 -18.00 35.74
N ALA A 593 1.90 -16.78 35.35
CA ALA A 593 2.78 -15.93 36.13
C ALA A 593 2.43 -14.46 35.91
N ALA A 594 2.57 -13.64 36.95
CA ALA A 594 2.40 -12.19 36.86
C ALA A 594 3.34 -11.51 37.86
N GLY A 595 4.05 -10.47 37.47
CA GLY A 595 5.03 -9.76 38.29
C GLY A 595 6.05 -9.00 37.48
N THR A 596 7.16 -8.63 38.11
CA THR A 596 8.31 -8.09 37.36
C THR A 596 8.91 -9.14 36.42
N PRO A 597 9.67 -8.75 35.38
CA PRO A 597 10.34 -9.71 34.50
C PRO A 597 11.18 -10.75 35.26
N GLU A 598 11.85 -10.37 36.36
CA GLU A 598 12.65 -11.25 37.21
C GLU A 598 11.80 -12.24 37.98
N GLU A 599 10.66 -11.80 38.54
CA GLU A 599 9.71 -12.66 39.25
C GLU A 599 9.08 -13.69 38.31
N VAL A 600 8.71 -13.25 37.07
CA VAL A 600 8.17 -14.16 36.07
C VAL A 600 9.24 -15.17 35.62
N ALA A 601 10.49 -14.74 35.37
CA ALA A 601 11.61 -15.64 35.01
C ALA A 601 11.93 -16.68 36.08
N ALA A 602 11.65 -16.37 37.32
CA ALA A 602 11.86 -17.30 38.47
C ALA A 602 10.71 -18.32 38.65
N THR A 603 9.56 -18.11 38.01
CA THR A 603 8.39 -18.97 38.15
C THR A 603 8.64 -20.36 37.54
N GLU A 604 8.31 -21.40 38.24
CA GLU A 604 8.35 -22.78 37.75
C GLU A 604 7.06 -23.12 37.02
N GLY A 605 7.17 -23.91 35.94
CA GLY A 605 6.02 -24.35 35.16
C GLY A 605 5.53 -23.37 34.05
N SER A 606 6.15 -22.20 33.94
CA SER A 606 5.95 -21.29 32.84
C SER A 606 6.98 -21.55 31.73
N LEU A 607 6.52 -21.75 30.49
CA LEU A 607 7.40 -21.89 29.32
C LEU A 607 8.13 -20.58 29.01
N THR A 608 7.48 -19.45 29.17
CA THR A 608 8.11 -18.13 29.02
C THR A 608 9.25 -17.95 30.02
N ALA A 609 9.01 -18.31 31.29
CA ALA A 609 10.03 -18.28 32.34
C ALA A 609 11.24 -19.17 32.05
N ASP A 610 11.02 -20.35 31.46
CA ASP A 610 12.09 -21.25 31.07
C ASP A 610 13.05 -20.64 30.03
N TYR A 611 12.50 -19.88 29.06
CA TYR A 611 13.29 -19.18 28.07
C TYR A 611 13.98 -17.93 28.64
N LEU A 612 13.26 -17.11 29.40
CA LEU A 612 13.81 -15.89 30.01
C LEU A 612 14.93 -16.19 31.04
N SER A 613 14.84 -17.31 31.75
CA SER A 613 15.88 -17.74 32.71
C SER A 613 17.02 -18.53 32.06
N GLY A 614 16.93 -18.86 30.77
CA GLY A 614 17.92 -19.69 30.08
C GLY A 614 17.84 -21.20 30.43
N ARG A 615 16.83 -21.65 31.20
CA ARG A 615 16.60 -23.09 31.42
C ARG A 615 16.28 -23.83 30.12
N ARG A 616 15.66 -23.14 29.16
CA ARG A 616 15.47 -23.59 27.79
C ARG A 616 16.09 -22.57 26.83
N ALA A 617 16.69 -23.06 25.75
CA ALA A 617 17.20 -22.22 24.68
C ALA A 617 17.13 -22.97 23.34
N ILE A 618 17.01 -22.23 22.26
CA ILE A 618 17.17 -22.76 20.90
C ILE A 618 18.66 -22.93 20.66
N ALA A 619 19.11 -24.17 20.47
CA ALA A 619 20.53 -24.49 20.35
C ALA A 619 21.13 -23.98 19.04
N VAL A 620 22.37 -23.52 19.08
CA VAL A 620 23.17 -23.24 17.88
C VAL A 620 23.60 -24.58 17.24
N PRO A 621 23.38 -24.78 15.92
CA PRO A 621 23.83 -26.01 15.26
C PRO A 621 25.34 -26.20 15.38
N GLN A 622 25.79 -27.38 15.81
CA GLN A 622 27.24 -27.70 15.97
C GLN A 622 27.97 -27.72 14.62
N GLN A 623 27.27 -28.02 13.54
CA GLN A 623 27.85 -28.06 12.19
C GLN A 623 26.91 -27.40 11.21
N ARG A 624 27.45 -26.55 10.33
CA ARG A 624 26.72 -25.94 9.23
C ARG A 624 26.72 -26.84 8.00
N ARG A 625 25.58 -26.96 7.29
CA ARG A 625 25.53 -27.75 6.05
C ARG A 625 26.37 -27.11 4.96
N LYS A 626 27.06 -27.93 4.19
CA LYS A 626 27.78 -27.47 3.00
C LYS A 626 26.90 -27.55 1.76
N PRO A 627 27.07 -26.63 0.78
CA PRO A 627 26.33 -26.67 -0.48
C PRO A 627 26.53 -28.01 -1.20
N LYS A 628 25.45 -28.65 -1.66
CA LYS A 628 25.52 -29.94 -2.33
C LYS A 628 25.55 -29.87 -3.87
N ARG A 629 25.09 -28.74 -4.47
CA ARG A 629 24.81 -28.63 -5.93
C ARG A 629 25.17 -27.27 -6.52
N GLY A 630 26.09 -26.51 -5.92
CA GLY A 630 26.41 -25.14 -6.33
C GLY A 630 25.47 -24.12 -5.70
N CYS A 631 25.18 -23.03 -6.40
CA CYS A 631 24.36 -21.93 -5.90
C CYS A 631 23.45 -21.38 -6.98
N LEU A 632 22.30 -20.85 -6.56
CA LEU A 632 21.47 -19.92 -7.34
C LEU A 632 22.14 -18.54 -7.25
N LYS A 633 22.33 -17.87 -8.40
CA LYS A 633 22.94 -16.54 -8.42
C LYS A 633 22.06 -15.57 -9.20
N LEU A 634 21.62 -14.51 -8.53
CA LEU A 634 20.95 -13.34 -9.10
C LEU A 634 21.95 -12.20 -9.17
N THR A 635 22.13 -11.58 -10.32
CA THR A 635 23.07 -10.47 -10.54
C THR A 635 22.38 -9.22 -11.03
N GLY A 636 22.78 -8.07 -10.48
CA GLY A 636 22.37 -6.78 -10.95
C GLY A 636 20.93 -6.42 -10.61
N ALA A 637 20.46 -6.80 -9.42
CA ALA A 637 19.15 -6.38 -8.95
C ALA A 637 19.16 -4.89 -8.61
N CYS A 638 18.21 -4.13 -9.21
CA CYS A 638 18.13 -2.66 -9.12
C CYS A 638 16.70 -2.17 -8.81
N GLU A 639 15.80 -3.02 -8.34
CA GLU A 639 14.42 -2.63 -8.03
C GLU A 639 14.37 -1.78 -6.76
N ASN A 640 13.56 -0.72 -6.76
CA ASN A 640 13.39 0.22 -5.65
C ASN A 640 14.75 0.81 -5.18
N ASN A 641 15.14 0.52 -3.93
CA ASN A 641 16.38 1.03 -3.34
C ASN A 641 17.60 0.13 -3.57
N LEU A 642 17.47 -0.97 -4.31
CA LEU A 642 18.59 -1.89 -4.55
C LEU A 642 19.66 -1.28 -5.45
N ASN A 643 20.91 -1.34 -5.01
CA ASN A 643 22.06 -0.79 -5.73
C ASN A 643 22.89 -1.89 -6.39
N ASN A 644 22.42 -2.38 -7.58
CA ASN A 644 23.10 -3.38 -8.39
C ASN A 644 23.53 -4.64 -7.58
N VAL A 645 22.61 -5.15 -6.77
CA VAL A 645 22.88 -6.24 -5.82
C VAL A 645 23.14 -7.55 -6.55
N THR A 646 24.16 -8.28 -6.08
CA THR A 646 24.40 -9.68 -6.45
C THR A 646 24.12 -10.56 -5.25
N LEU A 647 23.21 -11.53 -5.41
CA LEU A 647 22.79 -12.47 -4.39
C LEU A 647 23.20 -13.90 -4.78
N SER A 648 23.84 -14.63 -3.87
CA SER A 648 24.20 -16.03 -4.06
C SER A 648 23.54 -16.90 -2.97
N ILE A 649 22.74 -17.90 -3.37
CA ILE A 649 22.04 -18.79 -2.44
C ILE A 649 22.54 -20.21 -2.66
N PRO A 650 23.23 -20.82 -1.68
CA PRO A 650 23.73 -22.19 -1.77
C PRO A 650 22.57 -23.19 -1.78
N PHE A 651 22.60 -24.18 -2.69
CA PHE A 651 21.57 -25.20 -2.74
C PHE A 651 21.70 -26.24 -1.62
N GLY A 652 20.53 -26.66 -1.09
CA GLY A 652 20.44 -27.65 -0.02
C GLY A 652 20.86 -27.11 1.35
N THR A 653 20.70 -25.80 1.56
CA THR A 653 21.00 -25.12 2.81
C THR A 653 19.78 -24.35 3.35
N PHE A 654 19.85 -24.02 4.63
CA PHE A 654 18.96 -23.08 5.29
C PHE A 654 19.60 -21.68 5.22
N THR A 655 19.12 -20.85 4.32
CA THR A 655 19.64 -19.49 4.08
C THR A 655 18.70 -18.45 4.66
N VAL A 656 19.23 -17.47 5.39
CA VAL A 656 18.47 -16.36 5.96
C VAL A 656 18.91 -15.04 5.33
N ILE A 657 17.92 -14.25 4.87
CA ILE A 657 18.10 -12.87 4.44
C ILE A 657 17.69 -11.98 5.62
N THR A 658 18.62 -11.17 6.09
CA THR A 658 18.40 -10.27 7.22
C THR A 658 18.86 -8.84 6.90
N GLY A 659 18.74 -7.95 7.86
CA GLY A 659 19.16 -6.55 7.76
C GLY A 659 18.11 -5.60 8.33
N VAL A 660 18.49 -4.34 8.52
CA VAL A 660 17.64 -3.31 9.12
C VAL A 660 16.33 -3.10 8.34
N SER A 661 15.33 -2.50 8.98
CA SER A 661 14.06 -2.18 8.34
C SER A 661 14.29 -1.24 7.13
N GLY A 662 13.61 -1.52 6.00
CA GLY A 662 13.79 -0.74 4.76
C GLY A 662 15.11 -0.97 4.00
N SER A 663 15.96 -1.93 4.38
CA SER A 663 17.24 -2.23 3.69
C SER A 663 17.10 -2.83 2.28
N GLY A 664 15.89 -3.18 1.84
CA GLY A 664 15.63 -3.73 0.50
C GLY A 664 15.41 -5.24 0.44
N LYS A 665 15.22 -5.93 1.58
CA LYS A 665 14.98 -7.37 1.65
C LYS A 665 13.80 -7.82 0.79
N SER A 666 12.64 -7.18 0.94
CA SER A 666 11.43 -7.50 0.19
C SER A 666 11.61 -7.18 -1.29
N SER A 667 12.24 -6.06 -1.65
CA SER A 667 12.56 -5.72 -3.04
C SER A 667 13.46 -6.75 -3.72
N LEU A 668 14.44 -7.29 -2.99
CA LEU A 668 15.36 -8.30 -3.51
C LEU A 668 14.68 -9.67 -3.65
N ILE A 669 13.95 -10.10 -2.63
CA ILE A 669 13.39 -11.46 -2.59
C ILE A 669 11.96 -11.51 -3.12
N THR A 670 11.05 -10.72 -2.54
CA THR A 670 9.60 -10.81 -2.84
C THR A 670 9.26 -10.19 -4.18
N ASP A 671 9.90 -9.04 -4.55
CA ASP A 671 9.57 -8.32 -5.77
C ASP A 671 10.45 -8.77 -6.96
N THR A 672 11.68 -9.28 -6.71
CA THR A 672 12.60 -9.63 -7.78
C THR A 672 12.84 -11.14 -7.91
N LEU A 673 13.40 -11.81 -6.87
CA LEU A 673 13.81 -13.21 -6.96
C LEU A 673 12.63 -14.17 -7.08
N ALA A 674 11.64 -14.06 -6.19
CA ALA A 674 10.50 -14.98 -6.13
C ALA A 674 9.67 -14.97 -7.43
N PRO A 675 9.27 -13.82 -7.99
CA PRO A 675 8.57 -13.80 -9.28
C PRO A 675 9.46 -14.25 -10.45
N ALA A 676 10.75 -13.92 -10.46
CA ALA A 676 11.67 -14.39 -11.50
C ALA A 676 11.82 -15.92 -11.54
N LEU A 677 11.93 -16.55 -10.36
CA LEU A 677 11.94 -18.01 -10.24
C LEU A 677 10.59 -18.62 -10.58
N ALA A 678 9.47 -18.05 -10.11
CA ALA A 678 8.13 -18.53 -10.39
C ALA A 678 7.82 -18.51 -11.89
N ASN A 679 8.25 -17.47 -12.61
CA ASN A 679 8.06 -17.38 -14.06
C ASN A 679 8.86 -18.46 -14.80
N ARG A 680 10.12 -18.71 -14.42
CA ARG A 680 11.00 -19.68 -15.10
C ARG A 680 10.72 -21.14 -14.75
N VAL A 681 10.40 -21.42 -13.49
CA VAL A 681 10.24 -22.81 -13.01
C VAL A 681 8.78 -23.25 -13.00
N ASN A 682 7.88 -22.37 -12.51
CA ASN A 682 6.45 -22.69 -12.37
C ASN A 682 5.60 -22.16 -13.54
N HIS A 683 6.21 -21.56 -14.56
CA HIS A 683 5.53 -20.93 -15.71
C HIS A 683 4.44 -19.92 -15.27
N ALA A 684 4.70 -19.19 -14.19
CA ALA A 684 3.84 -18.12 -13.72
C ALA A 684 4.03 -16.87 -14.61
N HIS A 685 3.05 -15.96 -14.56
CA HIS A 685 3.09 -14.70 -15.29
C HIS A 685 3.05 -13.55 -14.29
N ARG A 686 4.20 -13.28 -13.65
CA ARG A 686 4.32 -12.24 -12.62
C ARG A 686 5.31 -11.18 -13.08
N ARG A 687 5.00 -9.91 -12.78
CA ARG A 687 5.97 -8.83 -12.94
C ARG A 687 7.18 -9.11 -12.05
N THR A 688 8.37 -8.92 -12.60
CA THR A 688 9.64 -9.05 -11.89
C THR A 688 10.26 -7.68 -11.70
N GLY A 689 10.90 -7.45 -10.55
CA GLY A 689 11.79 -6.32 -10.37
C GLY A 689 12.95 -6.36 -11.35
N ALA A 690 13.61 -5.23 -11.54
CA ALA A 690 14.72 -5.08 -12.48
C ALA A 690 15.96 -5.85 -12.02
N TYR A 691 16.50 -6.73 -12.86
CA TYR A 691 17.74 -7.46 -12.64
C TYR A 691 18.45 -7.75 -13.97
N ARG A 692 19.76 -8.05 -13.92
CA ARG A 692 20.53 -8.31 -15.13
C ARG A 692 20.48 -9.79 -15.54
N LYS A 693 20.74 -10.74 -14.63
CA LYS A 693 20.82 -12.16 -14.94
C LYS A 693 20.54 -13.03 -13.70
N ILE A 694 19.93 -14.20 -13.95
CA ILE A 694 19.79 -15.27 -12.96
C ILE A 694 20.36 -16.58 -13.53
N THR A 695 21.16 -17.31 -12.74
CA THR A 695 21.79 -18.60 -13.12
C THR A 695 21.60 -19.63 -12.03
N GLY A 696 21.68 -20.94 -12.37
CA GLY A 696 21.45 -22.04 -11.45
C GLY A 696 20.01 -22.53 -11.36
N VAL A 697 19.10 -21.94 -12.13
CA VAL A 697 17.65 -22.27 -12.11
C VAL A 697 17.38 -23.72 -12.51
N GLU A 698 18.22 -24.31 -13.34
CA GLU A 698 18.17 -25.70 -13.80
C GLU A 698 18.25 -26.74 -12.67
N ASN A 699 18.70 -26.35 -11.49
CA ASN A 699 18.77 -27.20 -10.30
C ASN A 699 17.49 -27.20 -9.46
N ILE A 700 16.48 -26.42 -9.87
CA ILE A 700 15.21 -26.25 -9.16
C ILE A 700 14.08 -26.87 -10.01
N ASP A 701 13.28 -27.72 -9.41
CA ASP A 701 12.11 -28.33 -10.06
C ASP A 701 10.78 -27.66 -9.67
N LYS A 702 10.74 -26.98 -8.54
CA LYS A 702 9.55 -26.29 -8.02
C LYS A 702 9.95 -25.12 -7.12
N VAL A 703 9.24 -24.02 -7.23
CA VAL A 703 9.37 -22.87 -6.35
C VAL A 703 8.08 -22.68 -5.55
N ILE A 704 8.21 -22.57 -4.23
CA ILE A 704 7.09 -22.38 -3.32
C ILE A 704 7.34 -21.11 -2.52
N ASN A 705 6.48 -20.11 -2.71
CA ASN A 705 6.48 -18.89 -1.94
C ASN A 705 5.40 -18.97 -0.85
N ILE A 706 5.80 -18.82 0.41
CA ILE A 706 4.94 -18.88 1.59
C ILE A 706 4.97 -17.51 2.26
N ASP A 707 3.96 -16.70 1.97
CA ASP A 707 3.74 -15.36 2.50
C ASP A 707 2.62 -15.36 3.55
N GLN A 708 2.41 -14.21 4.20
CA GLN A 708 1.38 -14.00 5.22
C GLN A 708 -0.02 -13.74 4.64
N SER A 709 -0.19 -13.82 3.31
CA SER A 709 -1.50 -13.61 2.69
C SER A 709 -2.52 -14.67 3.15
N PRO A 710 -3.81 -14.32 3.28
CA PRO A 710 -4.85 -15.26 3.68
C PRO A 710 -4.92 -16.51 2.77
N ILE A 711 -5.25 -17.68 3.35
CA ILE A 711 -5.46 -18.93 2.60
C ILE A 711 -6.75 -18.95 1.75
N GLY A 712 -7.55 -17.89 1.86
CA GLY A 712 -8.77 -17.67 1.08
C GLY A 712 -9.47 -16.38 1.48
N ARG A 713 -10.31 -15.87 0.57
CA ARG A 713 -11.02 -14.59 0.75
C ARG A 713 -12.45 -14.73 1.27
N THR A 714 -12.95 -15.96 1.40
CA THR A 714 -14.34 -16.23 1.81
C THR A 714 -14.39 -17.06 3.09
N PRO A 715 -15.47 -16.98 3.88
CA PRO A 715 -15.67 -17.81 5.07
C PRO A 715 -15.70 -19.32 4.81
N ARG A 716 -15.85 -19.74 3.53
CA ARG A 716 -15.80 -21.16 3.12
C ARG A 716 -14.40 -21.74 3.10
N SER A 717 -13.40 -20.90 2.86
CA SER A 717 -12.01 -21.32 2.94
C SER A 717 -11.64 -21.53 4.39
N ASN A 718 -11.05 -22.68 4.70
CA ASN A 718 -10.63 -23.06 6.05
C ASN A 718 -9.39 -23.97 5.99
N PRO A 719 -8.70 -24.23 7.10
CA PRO A 719 -7.52 -25.10 7.12
C PRO A 719 -7.76 -26.47 6.51
N ALA A 720 -8.89 -27.14 6.82
CA ALA A 720 -9.20 -28.48 6.30
C ALA A 720 -9.36 -28.52 4.78
N THR A 721 -9.99 -27.49 4.19
CA THR A 721 -10.14 -27.41 2.72
C THR A 721 -8.82 -27.10 2.04
N TYR A 722 -8.01 -26.20 2.64
CA TYR A 722 -6.76 -25.76 2.03
C TYR A 722 -5.73 -26.88 1.89
N ILE A 723 -5.58 -27.74 2.91
CA ILE A 723 -4.66 -28.88 2.86
C ILE A 723 -5.27 -30.11 2.16
N GLY A 724 -6.50 -30.01 1.64
CA GLY A 724 -7.20 -31.11 1.00
C GLY A 724 -7.63 -32.24 1.96
N LEU A 725 -7.68 -31.96 3.26
CA LEU A 725 -8.15 -32.88 4.29
C LEU A 725 -9.65 -33.11 4.19
N TRP A 726 -10.39 -32.07 3.84
CA TRP A 726 -11.85 -32.10 3.81
C TRP A 726 -12.40 -33.09 2.77
N ASP A 727 -11.71 -33.32 1.68
CA ASP A 727 -12.09 -34.29 0.66
C ASP A 727 -12.03 -35.71 1.21
N ASP A 728 -11.01 -36.04 1.98
CA ASP A 728 -10.86 -37.35 2.62
C ASP A 728 -11.96 -37.59 3.68
N ILE A 729 -12.28 -36.55 4.47
CA ILE A 729 -13.35 -36.61 5.49
C ILE A 729 -14.71 -36.79 4.82
N ARG A 730 -15.01 -36.05 3.74
CA ARG A 730 -16.25 -36.23 2.96
C ARG A 730 -16.39 -37.65 2.38
N ALA A 731 -15.30 -38.19 1.86
CA ALA A 731 -15.27 -39.57 1.35
C ALA A 731 -15.52 -40.59 2.49
N LEU A 732 -14.97 -40.36 3.68
CA LEU A 732 -15.20 -41.20 4.86
C LEU A 732 -16.67 -41.15 5.29
N PHE A 733 -17.30 -40.00 5.38
CA PHE A 733 -18.72 -39.85 5.73
C PHE A 733 -19.62 -40.52 4.68
N ALA A 734 -19.31 -40.40 3.40
CA ALA A 734 -20.04 -41.07 2.32
C ALA A 734 -19.91 -42.61 2.39
N SER A 735 -18.88 -43.14 3.04
CA SER A 735 -18.67 -44.59 3.21
C SER A 735 -19.43 -45.20 4.37
N THR A 736 -20.06 -44.42 5.26
CA THR A 736 -20.84 -44.90 6.40
C THR A 736 -22.08 -45.70 5.94
N GLN A 737 -22.58 -46.57 6.81
CA GLN A 737 -23.78 -47.37 6.51
C GLN A 737 -25.01 -46.48 6.28
N GLU A 738 -25.18 -45.42 7.09
CA GLU A 738 -26.28 -44.48 6.97
C GLU A 738 -26.23 -43.76 5.60
N SER A 739 -25.06 -43.29 5.19
CA SER A 739 -24.87 -42.60 3.89
C SER A 739 -25.20 -43.55 2.72
N LYS A 740 -24.77 -44.77 2.80
CA LYS A 740 -25.08 -45.80 1.75
C LYS A 740 -26.57 -46.10 1.68
N ALA A 741 -27.25 -46.20 2.84
CA ALA A 741 -28.68 -46.45 2.90
C ALA A 741 -29.50 -45.28 2.26
N TYR A 742 -29.05 -44.04 2.44
CA TYR A 742 -29.69 -42.86 1.86
C TYR A 742 -29.16 -42.51 0.45
N GLY A 743 -28.20 -43.24 -0.09
CA GLY A 743 -27.58 -42.93 -1.39
C GLY A 743 -26.74 -41.64 -1.40
N TYR A 744 -26.19 -41.22 -0.25
CA TYR A 744 -25.40 -40.01 -0.12
C TYR A 744 -23.95 -40.22 -0.57
N GLY A 745 -23.58 -39.55 -1.67
CA GLY A 745 -22.19 -39.46 -2.11
C GLY A 745 -21.39 -38.35 -1.42
N PRO A 746 -20.06 -38.24 -1.70
CA PRO A 746 -19.19 -37.20 -1.08
C PRO A 746 -19.65 -35.75 -1.31
N GLY A 747 -20.41 -35.52 -2.41
CA GLY A 747 -21.00 -34.20 -2.70
C GLY A 747 -22.02 -33.73 -1.67
N ARG A 748 -22.74 -34.66 -1.01
CA ARG A 748 -23.72 -34.34 0.05
C ARG A 748 -23.06 -33.66 1.25
N PHE A 749 -21.81 -34.04 1.55
CA PHE A 749 -21.02 -33.52 2.67
C PHE A 749 -20.16 -32.31 2.29
N SER A 750 -20.43 -31.70 1.13
CA SER A 750 -19.79 -30.46 0.70
C SER A 750 -20.65 -29.25 1.05
N PHE A 751 -20.11 -28.29 1.80
CA PHE A 751 -20.77 -27.01 2.05
C PHE A 751 -20.68 -26.06 0.83
N ASN A 752 -19.93 -26.41 -0.22
CA ASN A 752 -19.79 -25.60 -1.45
C ASN A 752 -20.85 -25.95 -2.51
N VAL A 753 -21.40 -27.19 -2.45
CA VAL A 753 -22.32 -27.73 -3.47
C VAL A 753 -23.73 -27.80 -2.89
N SER A 754 -24.74 -27.50 -3.72
CA SER A 754 -26.15 -27.67 -3.33
C SER A 754 -26.49 -29.12 -3.04
N GLY A 755 -27.52 -29.35 -2.21
CA GLY A 755 -28.04 -30.66 -1.83
C GLY A 755 -27.79 -31.05 -0.40
N GLY A 756 -26.62 -30.77 0.19
CA GLY A 756 -26.33 -31.07 1.60
C GLY A 756 -26.06 -29.86 2.47
N ARG A 757 -25.76 -28.71 1.86
CA ARG A 757 -25.49 -27.46 2.57
C ARG A 757 -26.79 -26.77 3.00
N CYS A 758 -26.70 -25.87 3.96
CA CYS A 758 -27.74 -24.90 4.26
C CYS A 758 -27.92 -23.95 3.09
N GLU A 759 -29.09 -23.87 2.49
CA GLU A 759 -29.32 -23.01 1.33
C GLU A 759 -29.55 -21.54 1.73
N ALA A 760 -29.93 -21.23 2.97
CA ALA A 760 -30.09 -19.85 3.46
C ALA A 760 -28.74 -19.11 3.48
N CYS A 761 -27.66 -19.70 4.02
CA CYS A 761 -26.33 -19.13 4.01
C CYS A 761 -25.44 -19.70 2.88
N LYS A 762 -26.00 -20.56 2.02
CA LYS A 762 -25.26 -21.24 0.94
C LYS A 762 -23.96 -21.94 1.40
N GLY A 763 -23.96 -22.42 2.65
CA GLY A 763 -22.84 -23.14 3.26
C GLY A 763 -21.79 -22.26 3.96
N ASP A 764 -21.98 -20.94 4.02
CA ASP A 764 -21.06 -20.02 4.72
C ASP A 764 -21.14 -20.17 6.25
N GLY A 765 -22.30 -20.63 6.80
CA GLY A 765 -22.58 -20.67 8.22
C GLY A 765 -22.93 -19.30 8.80
N GLN A 766 -22.63 -18.24 8.07
CA GLN A 766 -22.82 -16.85 8.45
C GLN A 766 -23.52 -16.08 7.31
N ILE A 767 -24.17 -14.98 7.64
CA ILE A 767 -24.77 -14.04 6.71
C ILE A 767 -23.98 -12.75 6.78
N LYS A 768 -23.49 -12.31 5.63
CA LYS A 768 -22.81 -11.01 5.49
C LYS A 768 -23.85 -9.91 5.41
N ILE A 769 -23.77 -8.95 6.32
CA ILE A 769 -24.54 -7.71 6.29
C ILE A 769 -23.62 -6.59 5.78
N GLU A 770 -23.87 -6.13 4.58
CA GLU A 770 -23.11 -5.04 3.97
C GLU A 770 -23.51 -3.69 4.57
N MET A 771 -22.55 -2.98 5.13
CA MET A 771 -22.73 -1.67 5.74
C MET A 771 -22.01 -0.63 4.90
N HIS A 772 -22.75 0.24 4.19
CA HIS A 772 -22.20 1.19 3.22
C HIS A 772 -21.11 2.14 3.76
N PHE A 773 -21.09 2.43 5.07
CA PHE A 773 -20.13 3.36 5.70
C PHE A 773 -19.32 2.74 6.85
N LEU A 774 -19.58 1.48 7.19
CA LEU A 774 -18.93 0.73 8.26
C LEU A 774 -18.38 -0.59 7.70
N PRO A 775 -17.44 -1.26 8.39
CA PRO A 775 -17.03 -2.61 8.02
C PRO A 775 -18.21 -3.57 7.99
N ASP A 776 -18.19 -4.50 7.03
CA ASP A 776 -19.22 -5.53 6.91
C ASP A 776 -19.30 -6.39 8.17
N ILE A 777 -20.51 -6.67 8.62
CA ILE A 777 -20.76 -7.52 9.80
C ILE A 777 -21.14 -8.92 9.34
N TYR A 778 -20.57 -9.94 10.00
CA TYR A 778 -20.91 -11.34 9.78
C TYR A 778 -21.68 -11.86 10.99
N VAL A 779 -22.91 -12.27 10.78
CA VAL A 779 -23.76 -12.85 11.83
C VAL A 779 -24.00 -14.34 11.58
N PRO A 780 -24.07 -15.21 12.60
CA PRO A 780 -24.42 -16.61 12.42
C PRO A 780 -25.76 -16.76 11.67
N CYS A 781 -25.84 -17.73 10.79
CA CYS A 781 -27.06 -18.03 10.04
C CYS A 781 -28.12 -18.59 11.01
N GLU A 782 -29.27 -17.95 11.10
CA GLU A 782 -30.38 -18.35 11.99
C GLU A 782 -30.95 -19.74 11.62
N VAL A 783 -30.90 -20.15 10.35
CA VAL A 783 -31.46 -21.43 9.89
C VAL A 783 -30.59 -22.61 10.27
N CYS A 784 -29.27 -22.50 10.17
CA CYS A 784 -28.35 -23.60 10.47
C CYS A 784 -27.51 -23.35 11.73
N GLU A 785 -27.70 -22.22 12.42
CA GLU A 785 -26.98 -21.88 13.66
C GLU A 785 -25.46 -22.00 13.52
N GLY A 786 -24.91 -21.61 12.37
CA GLY A 786 -23.49 -21.75 12.07
C GLY A 786 -23.05 -23.13 11.52
N LYS A 787 -23.90 -24.15 11.58
CA LYS A 787 -23.55 -25.54 11.26
C LYS A 787 -23.28 -25.82 9.76
N ARG A 788 -23.56 -24.87 8.86
CA ARG A 788 -23.29 -24.92 7.41
C ARG A 788 -24.09 -25.94 6.59
N TYR A 789 -24.71 -26.95 7.21
CA TYR A 789 -25.42 -28.05 6.55
C TYR A 789 -26.90 -28.06 6.87
N ASN A 790 -27.68 -28.78 6.05
CA ASN A 790 -29.09 -29.02 6.32
C ASN A 790 -29.27 -30.17 7.35
N ARG A 791 -30.48 -30.28 7.90
CA ARG A 791 -30.77 -31.23 8.99
C ARG A 791 -30.53 -32.69 8.58
N GLU A 792 -30.88 -33.07 7.36
CA GLU A 792 -30.73 -34.45 6.89
C GLU A 792 -29.25 -34.86 6.78
N THR A 793 -28.38 -33.95 6.33
CA THR A 793 -26.93 -34.23 6.26
C THR A 793 -26.33 -34.37 7.67
N LEU A 794 -26.83 -33.59 8.65
CA LEU A 794 -26.35 -33.65 10.02
C LEU A 794 -26.79 -34.91 10.78
N GLN A 795 -27.75 -35.69 10.26
CA GLN A 795 -28.13 -36.98 10.84
C GLN A 795 -27.07 -38.06 10.67
N VAL A 796 -26.28 -37.98 9.61
CA VAL A 796 -25.20 -38.94 9.37
C VAL A 796 -24.05 -38.72 10.34
N THR A 797 -23.67 -39.79 11.02
CA THR A 797 -22.60 -39.71 12.03
C THR A 797 -21.46 -40.68 11.74
N TYR A 798 -20.25 -40.30 12.12
CA TYR A 798 -19.10 -41.17 12.19
C TYR A 798 -18.54 -41.14 13.61
N ARG A 799 -18.48 -42.31 14.28
CA ARG A 799 -18.11 -42.45 15.71
C ARG A 799 -18.88 -41.46 16.61
N GLY A 800 -20.17 -41.22 16.35
CA GLY A 800 -21.06 -40.39 17.14
C GLY A 800 -20.92 -38.88 16.90
N LYS A 801 -20.14 -38.47 15.91
CA LYS A 801 -19.99 -37.06 15.52
C LYS A 801 -20.51 -36.83 14.11
N ASN A 802 -21.30 -35.77 13.89
CA ASN A 802 -21.74 -35.37 12.56
C ASN A 802 -20.67 -34.52 11.85
N ILE A 803 -20.89 -34.23 10.57
CA ILE A 803 -19.91 -33.52 9.73
C ILE A 803 -19.62 -32.09 10.21
N SER A 804 -20.57 -31.40 10.84
CA SER A 804 -20.37 -30.05 11.40
C SER A 804 -19.56 -30.10 12.69
N GLU A 805 -19.83 -31.06 13.58
CA GLU A 805 -19.05 -31.26 14.80
C GLU A 805 -17.60 -31.60 14.50
N VAL A 806 -17.34 -32.28 13.39
CA VAL A 806 -15.96 -32.53 12.92
C VAL A 806 -15.27 -31.25 12.43
N LEU A 807 -15.99 -30.31 11.79
CA LEU A 807 -15.43 -28.99 11.44
C LEU A 807 -15.08 -28.17 12.69
N ASP A 808 -15.82 -28.33 13.75
CA ASP A 808 -15.63 -27.61 15.02
C ASP A 808 -14.50 -28.18 15.89
N MET A 809 -14.02 -29.42 15.58
CA MET A 809 -12.88 -30.00 16.28
C MET A 809 -11.62 -29.17 16.06
N THR A 810 -10.81 -29.05 17.09
CA THR A 810 -9.42 -28.60 16.96
C THR A 810 -8.58 -29.66 16.20
N VAL A 811 -7.44 -29.23 15.65
CA VAL A 811 -6.52 -30.17 14.97
C VAL A 811 -6.06 -31.28 15.93
N GLU A 812 -5.83 -30.97 17.19
CA GLU A 812 -5.41 -31.94 18.21
C GLU A 812 -6.51 -32.98 18.50
N GLU A 813 -7.76 -32.54 18.72
CA GLU A 813 -8.91 -33.43 18.90
C GLU A 813 -9.15 -34.32 17.67
N ALA A 814 -9.08 -33.69 16.46
CA ALA A 814 -9.26 -34.41 15.22
C ALA A 814 -8.16 -35.47 15.01
N LEU A 815 -6.92 -35.18 15.44
CA LEU A 815 -5.80 -36.12 15.34
C LEU A 815 -6.04 -37.39 16.16
N LEU A 816 -6.63 -37.26 17.36
CA LEU A 816 -7.05 -38.37 18.20
C LEU A 816 -8.27 -39.09 17.63
N PHE A 817 -9.27 -38.32 17.14
CA PHE A 817 -10.51 -38.86 16.60
C PHE A 817 -10.28 -39.73 15.34
N PHE A 818 -9.36 -39.31 14.47
CA PHE A 818 -9.02 -40.01 13.23
C PHE A 818 -7.72 -40.82 13.32
N GLU A 819 -7.26 -41.21 14.53
CA GLU A 819 -5.99 -41.92 14.72
C GLU A 819 -5.83 -43.19 13.86
N ASN A 820 -6.96 -43.90 13.56
CA ASN A 820 -7.00 -45.13 12.78
C ASN A 820 -7.20 -44.91 11.28
N ILE A 821 -7.21 -43.66 10.79
CA ILE A 821 -7.34 -43.35 9.36
C ILE A 821 -6.03 -42.71 8.85
N PRO A 822 -5.10 -43.52 8.31
CA PRO A 822 -3.73 -43.06 8.01
C PRO A 822 -3.65 -41.85 7.07
N GLY A 823 -4.55 -41.75 6.09
CA GLY A 823 -4.59 -40.64 5.15
C GLY A 823 -4.93 -39.30 5.81
N ILE A 824 -5.96 -39.27 6.67
CA ILE A 824 -6.42 -38.12 7.43
C ILE A 824 -5.39 -37.79 8.51
N LYS A 825 -4.94 -38.81 9.29
CA LYS A 825 -3.96 -38.62 10.37
C LYS A 825 -2.69 -37.93 9.87
N ARG A 826 -2.14 -38.35 8.72
CA ARG A 826 -0.92 -37.76 8.16
C ARG A 826 -1.07 -36.27 7.88
N LYS A 827 -2.20 -35.81 7.32
CA LYS A 827 -2.45 -34.40 7.05
C LYS A 827 -2.67 -33.61 8.34
N LEU A 828 -3.39 -34.17 9.32
CA LEU A 828 -3.57 -33.54 10.63
C LEU A 828 -2.24 -33.40 11.36
N GLN A 829 -1.36 -34.44 11.28
CA GLN A 829 -0.04 -34.41 11.89
C GLN A 829 0.81 -33.24 11.37
N THR A 830 0.73 -32.92 10.05
CA THR A 830 1.48 -31.77 9.51
C THR A 830 0.99 -30.42 10.06
N LEU A 831 -0.32 -30.26 10.31
CA LEU A 831 -0.84 -29.07 11.00
C LEU A 831 -0.38 -29.01 12.45
N PHE A 832 -0.37 -30.14 13.14
CA PHE A 832 0.10 -30.22 14.51
C PHE A 832 1.60 -29.91 14.62
N ASP A 833 2.42 -30.47 13.71
CA ASP A 833 3.88 -30.28 13.68
C ASP A 833 4.30 -28.81 13.50
N VAL A 834 3.49 -28.01 12.79
CA VAL A 834 3.72 -26.57 12.62
C VAL A 834 3.14 -25.71 13.77
N GLY A 835 2.72 -26.33 14.87
CA GLY A 835 2.21 -25.64 16.06
C GLY A 835 0.77 -25.13 15.93
N LEU A 836 -0.05 -25.73 15.04
CA LEU A 836 -1.45 -25.35 14.82
C LEU A 836 -2.44 -26.34 15.46
N GLY A 837 -2.05 -27.02 16.55
CA GLY A 837 -2.89 -27.98 17.26
C GLY A 837 -4.21 -27.39 17.77
N TYR A 838 -4.22 -26.11 18.12
CA TYR A 838 -5.32 -25.39 18.76
C TYR A 838 -6.38 -24.85 17.79
N ILE A 839 -6.07 -24.68 16.49
CA ILE A 839 -7.03 -24.13 15.53
C ILE A 839 -8.10 -25.16 15.19
N ARG A 840 -9.32 -24.68 14.90
CA ARG A 840 -10.41 -25.55 14.45
C ARG A 840 -10.30 -25.87 12.97
N LEU A 841 -10.68 -27.08 12.56
CA LEU A 841 -10.63 -27.51 11.16
C LEU A 841 -11.45 -26.61 10.22
N GLY A 842 -12.62 -26.17 10.67
CA GLY A 842 -13.56 -25.32 9.96
C GLY A 842 -13.38 -23.82 10.20
N GLN A 843 -12.34 -23.38 10.91
CA GLN A 843 -12.08 -21.97 11.18
C GLN A 843 -11.99 -21.18 9.88
N PRO A 844 -12.81 -20.11 9.69
CA PRO A 844 -12.77 -19.32 8.47
C PRO A 844 -11.37 -18.73 8.20
N ALA A 845 -10.93 -18.73 6.95
CA ALA A 845 -9.64 -18.16 6.55
C ALA A 845 -9.47 -16.68 6.94
N THR A 846 -10.58 -15.95 7.00
CA THR A 846 -10.64 -14.52 7.36
C THR A 846 -10.39 -14.24 8.84
N THR A 847 -10.49 -15.26 9.71
CA THR A 847 -10.25 -15.14 11.16
C THR A 847 -8.84 -15.61 11.56
N LEU A 848 -8.08 -16.19 10.62
CA LEU A 848 -6.71 -16.60 10.87
C LEU A 848 -5.78 -15.38 10.88
N SER A 849 -4.82 -15.37 11.78
CA SER A 849 -3.70 -14.41 11.75
C SER A 849 -2.80 -14.68 10.52
N GLY A 850 -2.00 -13.69 10.13
CA GLY A 850 -1.04 -13.85 9.01
C GLY A 850 -0.08 -15.02 9.24
N GLY A 851 0.45 -15.17 10.45
CA GLY A 851 1.33 -16.28 10.82
C GLY A 851 0.63 -17.65 10.82
N GLU A 852 -0.64 -17.74 11.27
CA GLU A 852 -1.42 -18.97 11.18
C GLU A 852 -1.68 -19.37 9.73
N ALA A 853 -2.08 -18.43 8.88
CA ALA A 853 -2.29 -18.66 7.45
C ALA A 853 -1.01 -19.17 6.76
N GLN A 854 0.14 -18.59 7.10
CA GLN A 854 1.45 -19.00 6.60
C GLN A 854 1.81 -20.43 7.04
N ARG A 855 1.59 -20.78 8.30
CA ARG A 855 1.81 -22.14 8.83
C ARG A 855 0.88 -23.17 8.20
N VAL A 856 -0.38 -22.84 7.90
CA VAL A 856 -1.29 -23.69 7.13
C VAL A 856 -0.75 -23.96 5.71
N LYS A 857 -0.21 -22.91 5.04
CA LYS A 857 0.45 -23.07 3.73
C LYS A 857 1.66 -24.00 3.82
N LEU A 858 2.49 -23.82 4.84
CA LEU A 858 3.65 -24.68 5.09
C LEU A 858 3.21 -26.15 5.33
N ALA A 859 2.22 -26.38 6.17
CA ALA A 859 1.67 -27.71 6.44
C ALA A 859 1.16 -28.40 5.15
N SER A 860 0.54 -27.63 4.24
CA SER A 860 0.09 -28.11 2.93
C SER A 860 1.21 -28.64 2.05
N GLU A 861 2.42 -28.12 2.17
CA GLU A 861 3.57 -28.60 1.39
C GLU A 861 4.29 -29.79 2.06
N LEU A 862 4.27 -29.86 3.39
CA LEU A 862 4.94 -30.93 4.14
C LEU A 862 4.38 -32.32 3.89
N HIS A 863 3.07 -32.46 3.63
CA HIS A 863 2.47 -33.80 3.38
C HIS A 863 2.70 -34.32 1.96
N ARG A 864 3.15 -33.46 1.04
CA ARG A 864 3.43 -33.82 -0.35
C ARG A 864 4.77 -34.56 -0.49
N ARG A 865 4.89 -35.37 -1.54
CA ARG A 865 6.16 -36.05 -1.84
C ARG A 865 7.22 -35.01 -2.21
N GLN A 866 8.32 -35.04 -1.48
CA GLN A 866 9.45 -34.14 -1.70
C GLN A 866 10.41 -34.70 -2.75
N THR A 867 10.90 -33.85 -3.63
CA THR A 867 11.85 -34.21 -4.70
C THR A 867 13.31 -33.94 -4.29
N GLY A 868 13.52 -33.16 -3.23
CA GLY A 868 14.84 -32.70 -2.77
C GLY A 868 15.46 -31.61 -3.66
N LYS A 869 14.67 -31.01 -4.58
CA LYS A 869 15.07 -29.90 -5.46
C LYS A 869 14.10 -28.72 -5.39
N THR A 870 13.20 -28.74 -4.42
CA THR A 870 12.23 -27.64 -4.23
C THR A 870 12.91 -26.46 -3.54
N PHE A 871 12.63 -25.26 -4.06
CA PHE A 871 13.10 -23.99 -3.50
C PHE A 871 11.96 -23.33 -2.73
N TYR A 872 12.08 -23.26 -1.41
CA TYR A 872 11.10 -22.62 -0.52
C TYR A 872 11.54 -21.20 -0.21
N ILE A 873 10.62 -20.26 -0.30
CA ILE A 873 10.79 -18.85 0.10
C ILE A 873 9.76 -18.56 1.18
N LEU A 874 10.20 -18.13 2.36
CA LEU A 874 9.32 -17.77 3.47
C LEU A 874 9.61 -16.31 3.87
N ASP A 875 8.54 -15.55 4.12
CA ASP A 875 8.63 -14.15 4.51
C ASP A 875 8.19 -14.00 5.97
N GLU A 876 9.13 -13.69 6.85
CA GLU A 876 8.95 -13.51 8.30
C GLU A 876 8.08 -14.60 8.98
N PRO A 877 8.45 -15.89 8.89
CA PRO A 877 7.60 -16.97 9.38
C PRO A 877 7.49 -17.05 10.91
N THR A 878 8.27 -16.30 11.67
CA THR A 878 8.19 -16.26 13.14
C THR A 878 7.27 -15.17 13.68
N THR A 879 6.61 -14.42 12.81
CA THR A 879 5.66 -13.37 13.20
C THR A 879 4.60 -13.90 14.16
N GLY A 880 4.45 -13.28 15.33
CA GLY A 880 3.47 -13.64 16.35
C GLY A 880 3.72 -14.99 17.04
N LEU A 881 4.95 -15.50 17.00
CA LEU A 881 5.30 -16.78 17.62
C LEU A 881 6.05 -16.59 18.95
N HIS A 882 5.60 -17.34 19.94
CA HIS A 882 6.34 -17.53 21.17
C HIS A 882 7.64 -18.36 20.92
N PHE A 883 8.65 -18.25 21.76
CA PHE A 883 9.94 -18.97 21.64
C PHE A 883 9.77 -20.47 21.37
N GLU A 884 8.85 -21.15 22.05
CA GLU A 884 8.58 -22.59 21.86
C GLU A 884 7.99 -22.87 20.46
N ASP A 885 7.11 -21.99 19.98
CA ASP A 885 6.55 -22.11 18.62
C ASP A 885 7.62 -21.91 17.55
N VAL A 886 8.56 -20.95 17.78
CA VAL A 886 9.75 -20.73 16.92
C VAL A 886 10.63 -21.98 16.89
N ARG A 887 10.87 -22.60 18.04
CA ARG A 887 11.64 -23.86 18.13
C ARG A 887 10.99 -24.97 17.29
N GLN A 888 9.66 -25.15 17.40
CA GLN A 888 8.93 -26.15 16.62
C GLN A 888 8.99 -25.85 15.11
N LEU A 889 8.80 -24.60 14.72
CA LEU A 889 8.95 -24.18 13.32
C LEU A 889 10.34 -24.48 12.76
N LEU A 890 11.39 -24.17 13.52
CA LEU A 890 12.78 -24.48 13.12
C LEU A 890 12.99 -25.97 12.88
N VAL A 891 12.43 -26.86 13.72
CA VAL A 891 12.51 -28.31 13.50
C VAL A 891 11.89 -28.69 12.15
N VAL A 892 10.78 -28.08 11.78
CA VAL A 892 10.09 -28.32 10.51
C VAL A 892 10.93 -27.82 9.33
N LEU A 893 11.48 -26.59 9.41
CA LEU A 893 12.33 -26.02 8.35
C LEU A 893 13.60 -26.84 8.15
N GLN A 894 14.23 -27.29 9.23
CA GLN A 894 15.41 -28.13 9.19
C GLN A 894 15.12 -29.49 8.50
N ARG A 895 13.95 -30.12 8.78
CA ARG A 895 13.52 -31.37 8.08
C ARG A 895 13.40 -31.16 6.57
N LEU A 896 12.90 -29.98 6.11
CA LEU A 896 12.83 -29.66 4.68
C LEU A 896 14.21 -29.60 4.02
N VAL A 897 15.18 -28.97 4.72
CA VAL A 897 16.56 -28.87 4.23
C VAL A 897 17.23 -30.25 4.23
N ASP A 898 17.05 -31.05 5.27
CA ASP A 898 17.60 -32.40 5.39
C ASP A 898 17.09 -33.32 4.27
N ALA A 899 15.86 -33.11 3.80
CA ALA A 899 15.32 -33.78 2.62
C ALA A 899 15.96 -33.32 1.29
N GLY A 900 16.95 -32.40 1.33
CA GLY A 900 17.71 -31.95 0.17
C GLY A 900 17.18 -30.67 -0.48
N ASN A 901 16.09 -30.08 0.03
CA ASN A 901 15.52 -28.85 -0.50
C ASN A 901 16.34 -27.62 -0.08
N THR A 902 16.13 -26.50 -0.75
CA THR A 902 16.69 -25.22 -0.38
C THR A 902 15.61 -24.37 0.30
N VAL A 903 15.91 -23.85 1.49
CA VAL A 903 14.98 -23.01 2.25
C VAL A 903 15.59 -21.62 2.41
N LEU A 904 14.94 -20.62 1.86
CA LEU A 904 15.29 -19.22 1.97
C LEU A 904 14.25 -18.54 2.85
N VAL A 905 14.70 -17.85 3.89
CA VAL A 905 13.81 -17.16 4.84
C VAL A 905 14.24 -15.71 4.96
N ILE A 906 13.30 -14.78 4.90
CA ILE A 906 13.50 -13.38 5.31
C ILE A 906 13.17 -13.33 6.79
N GLU A 907 14.14 -12.91 7.64
CA GLU A 907 13.94 -12.94 9.09
C GLU A 907 14.73 -11.88 9.86
N HIS A 908 14.16 -11.54 11.03
CA HIS A 908 14.76 -10.65 12.02
C HIS A 908 15.01 -11.35 13.37
N ASN A 909 14.35 -12.48 13.63
CA ASN A 909 14.49 -13.24 14.84
C ASN A 909 15.90 -13.86 14.94
N LEU A 910 16.66 -13.49 15.98
CA LEU A 910 18.03 -13.92 16.16
C LEU A 910 18.17 -15.44 16.37
N ASP A 911 17.18 -16.12 16.95
CA ASP A 911 17.18 -17.56 17.10
C ASP A 911 17.10 -18.29 15.77
N VAL A 912 16.35 -17.75 14.81
CA VAL A 912 16.33 -18.26 13.44
C VAL A 912 17.63 -17.95 12.72
N ILE A 913 18.14 -16.73 12.85
CA ILE A 913 19.38 -16.30 12.19
C ILE A 913 20.58 -17.13 12.66
N LYS A 914 20.72 -17.35 13.99
CA LYS A 914 21.82 -18.20 14.51
C LYS A 914 21.73 -19.66 14.09
N SER A 915 20.52 -20.12 13.71
CA SER A 915 20.26 -21.50 13.28
C SER A 915 20.49 -21.71 11.78
N ALA A 916 20.79 -20.65 11.00
CA ALA A 916 21.01 -20.71 9.56
C ALA A 916 22.34 -21.36 9.17
N ASP A 917 22.40 -21.97 7.98
CA ASP A 917 23.67 -22.42 7.38
C ASP A 917 24.38 -21.27 6.66
N HIS A 918 23.61 -20.31 6.13
CA HIS A 918 24.11 -19.17 5.37
C HIS A 918 23.23 -17.94 5.64
N ILE A 919 23.87 -16.79 5.78
CA ILE A 919 23.20 -15.50 6.01
C ILE A 919 23.61 -14.53 4.90
N VAL A 920 22.67 -13.70 4.48
CA VAL A 920 22.93 -12.50 3.67
C VAL A 920 22.32 -11.31 4.40
N ASP A 921 23.16 -10.41 4.86
CA ASP A 921 22.77 -9.21 5.60
C ASP A 921 22.75 -7.99 4.69
N LEU A 922 21.58 -7.36 4.56
CA LEU A 922 21.33 -6.19 3.73
C LEU A 922 21.36 -4.90 4.56
N GLY A 923 21.96 -3.86 4.02
CA GLY A 923 22.09 -2.57 4.69
C GLY A 923 22.91 -1.56 3.90
N PRO A 924 23.68 -0.70 4.60
CA PRO A 924 23.80 -0.62 6.08
C PRO A 924 22.60 0.01 6.76
N GLU A 925 21.87 0.87 6.06
CA GLU A 925 20.69 1.59 6.57
C GLU A 925 19.43 1.25 5.77
N GLY A 926 18.31 1.91 6.10
CA GLY A 926 17.05 1.84 5.33
C GLY A 926 16.98 2.86 4.19
N GLY A 927 16.06 2.64 3.26
CA GLY A 927 15.78 3.54 2.12
C GLY A 927 16.96 3.70 1.18
N LEU A 928 17.21 4.91 0.68
CA LEU A 928 18.28 5.20 -0.30
C LEU A 928 19.70 4.93 0.24
N ARG A 929 19.87 4.86 1.56
CA ARG A 929 21.17 4.54 2.21
C ARG A 929 21.37 3.04 2.44
N GLY A 930 20.39 2.22 2.04
CA GLY A 930 20.44 0.76 2.06
C GLY A 930 20.72 0.14 0.70
N GLY A 931 20.15 -1.02 0.48
CA GLY A 931 20.14 -1.68 -0.82
C GLY A 931 21.46 -2.31 -1.25
N THR A 932 22.34 -2.62 -0.31
CA THR A 932 23.60 -3.33 -0.58
C THR A 932 23.77 -4.52 0.36
N VAL A 933 24.58 -5.52 -0.04
CA VAL A 933 24.97 -6.62 0.85
C VAL A 933 26.12 -6.13 1.74
N VAL A 934 25.90 -6.14 3.05
CA VAL A 934 26.88 -5.73 4.06
C VAL A 934 27.75 -6.91 4.48
N ALA A 935 27.13 -8.07 4.65
CA ALA A 935 27.81 -9.29 5.03
C ALA A 935 27.13 -10.52 4.41
N GLU A 936 27.92 -11.51 4.03
CA GLU A 936 27.46 -12.78 3.48
C GLU A 936 28.33 -13.93 4.01
N GLY A 937 27.73 -15.03 4.48
CA GLY A 937 28.46 -16.19 4.98
C GLY A 937 27.74 -16.95 6.09
N THR A 938 28.49 -17.72 6.87
CA THR A 938 27.93 -18.39 8.05
C THR A 938 27.64 -17.39 9.18
N PRO A 939 26.75 -17.73 10.14
CA PRO A 939 26.46 -16.87 11.29
C PRO A 939 27.73 -16.40 12.02
N GLU A 940 28.69 -17.30 12.19
CA GLU A 940 29.98 -17.02 12.85
C GLU A 940 30.79 -15.98 12.06
N HIS A 941 30.80 -16.06 10.73
CA HIS A 941 31.46 -15.07 9.88
C HIS A 941 30.78 -13.71 9.96
N VAL A 942 29.45 -13.65 9.81
CA VAL A 942 28.70 -12.40 9.88
C VAL A 942 28.88 -11.70 11.23
N ALA A 943 28.98 -12.46 12.33
CA ALA A 943 29.22 -11.91 13.67
C ALA A 943 30.57 -11.19 13.79
N THR A 944 31.54 -11.45 12.90
CA THR A 944 32.85 -10.75 12.88
C THR A 944 32.83 -9.45 12.08
N VAL A 945 31.79 -9.20 11.26
CA VAL A 945 31.71 -8.03 10.39
C VAL A 945 31.17 -6.83 11.19
N LYS A 946 32.03 -5.83 11.42
CA LYS A 946 31.71 -4.66 12.26
C LYS A 946 30.62 -3.77 11.70
N GLU A 947 30.49 -3.70 10.39
CA GLU A 947 29.51 -2.91 9.67
C GLU A 947 28.09 -3.52 9.74
N SER A 948 28.00 -4.83 10.04
CA SER A 948 26.74 -5.54 10.18
C SER A 948 26.10 -5.28 11.54
N TYR A 949 24.94 -4.66 11.54
CA TYR A 949 24.13 -4.54 12.76
C TYR A 949 23.67 -5.92 13.25
N THR A 950 23.18 -6.76 12.35
CA THR A 950 22.84 -8.16 12.67
C THR A 950 24.01 -8.89 13.30
N GLY A 951 25.22 -8.73 12.74
CA GLY A 951 26.44 -9.34 13.26
C GLY A 951 26.75 -8.95 14.71
N ARG A 952 26.52 -7.69 15.08
CA ARG A 952 26.77 -7.20 16.46
C ARG A 952 25.83 -7.85 17.48
N PHE A 953 24.55 -8.04 17.14
CA PHE A 953 23.60 -8.73 18.03
C PHE A 953 23.86 -10.24 18.05
N LEU A 954 24.17 -10.83 16.91
CA LEU A 954 24.45 -12.25 16.76
C LEU A 954 25.69 -12.70 17.58
N ALA A 955 26.71 -11.85 17.65
CA ALA A 955 27.93 -12.12 18.44
C ALA A 955 27.67 -12.31 19.94
N ARG A 956 26.53 -11.86 20.46
CA ARG A 956 26.11 -12.07 21.85
C ARG A 956 25.45 -13.44 22.07
N MET A 957 25.04 -14.13 21.00
CA MET A 957 24.26 -15.37 21.07
C MET A 957 25.03 -16.61 20.55
N LEU A 958 26.16 -16.42 19.87
CA LEU A 958 27.07 -17.46 19.38
C LEU A 958 28.22 -17.69 20.37
#